data_c0e268790134831b92e58057424c7a1a
#
_entry.id   c0e268790134831b92e58057424c7a1a
#
_cell.length_a   1.000
_cell.length_b   1.000
_cell.length_c   1.000
_cell.angle_alpha   90.00
_cell.angle_beta   90.00
_cell.angle_gamma   90.00
#
_symmetry.space_group_name_H-M   'P 1'
#
loop_
_entity.id
_entity.type
_entity.pdbx_description
1 polymer ?
#
loop_
_entity_poly.entity_id
_entity_poly.type
_entity_poly.pdbx_seq_one_letter_code
_entity_poly.pdbx_strand_id
1 'polypeptide(L)'
;MPGLYTEADYENSVVELFRNMGYNYLYGPDVERDFYNPLYEEELITSLHRLNRSLPEDAICDALFKLKNFENGELVQKNAVFMDYLQNGIPVRYFEKGEERSSIVYLVDYKNPGNNSFIVANQWTFIENSNKRPDILLFLNGIPIVIVELKSPSREETDASAAYRQLRNYMKEIPSMFIYNAICVMSDQMTSKAGTITSGEDRFMEWKTVDGSYENTQYAQFDTFFEGMFQKERLLDLIKNFICFSNEGVNSFKILAGYHQYFAVRKAIESTKRATVTDGKGGVFWHTQGSGKSLSMVFYAHLLQEALDSPTIVVLTDRNDLDDQLFGQFAKCKEFLRQDPMHAQSRENLRDLLAGRKANGIIFTTMQKFEESHEALSERKNIIVMADEAHRGQYGLTEKIKMTKNEDGEEIAKRVVGTARIIRNSLPNATYIGFTGTPISSKDRSTREVFGDYIDIYDMTQAVEDGATRPVYYESRVIKLNLDEDTLRLIDAEYDIMANNADPEVIEKSKKTLGQMEAVLGNDNTINSLVCDILDHYENYREGLLTGKAMIVAYSRPIAMKIYKRILELRPDWTEKVGIVMTGGNNDPEEWHDIIGNKRHKDELAKKFKDNDSPMKIAIVVDMWLTGFDVPSLATMYVYKPMSGYNLMQAIARVNRVFRDKEGGLVVDYVGIATALKQAMNDYTTRDKKNYGDTDVAKVAYPKFIEKLGVCRDMFHGFDYTKFTIGTDLERAKTISGAVNYIIAREKEKEKDTFIKEALMLHQALSLCSSLVCEADRFEAAFFESVRVLVLRLTNAGTGKKISLPEMNARINELLKQSIKSEGVINLFSDMKEEFSLFDPNFLEEISKMKEKNLAIELLKKLIAEQVSIYRRTNVVKSEKFSEIMQRAINAYLNGMLTNEEVIAEMLKLAKQLAEAHKEGEKLGLTADELAFYDALTKPQAIKDFYENEELIAITKELADTLRKNKTIDWQRKESARAKMRTLIKHLLKKHKYPPEGMADAVQTVMTQCELWTDNVMEI
;
A
#
# COMPACT_ATOMS: atom_id res chain seq x y z
N MET A 1 19.46 34.60 -21.06
CA MET A 1 20.21 34.56 -19.79
C MET A 1 21.10 33.33 -19.85
N PRO A 2 22.39 33.36 -19.65
CA PRO A 2 23.22 32.17 -19.58
C PRO A 2 22.92 31.48 -18.25
N GLY A 3 22.41 30.24 -18.26
CA GLY A 3 22.32 29.42 -17.06
C GLY A 3 21.01 28.68 -16.78
N LEU A 4 20.04 28.66 -17.67
CA LEU A 4 18.87 27.78 -17.51
C LEU A 4 19.18 26.44 -18.22
N TYR A 5 19.13 25.34 -17.46
CA TYR A 5 19.22 23.98 -17.99
C TYR A 5 17.95 23.67 -18.80
N THR A 6 18.11 23.37 -20.06
CA THR A 6 17.00 23.23 -21.01
C THR A 6 16.64 21.75 -21.26
N GLU A 7 15.53 21.50 -21.96
CA GLU A 7 15.14 20.16 -22.43
C GLU A 7 16.24 19.55 -23.32
N ALA A 8 16.85 20.36 -24.20
CA ALA A 8 17.95 19.89 -25.04
C ALA A 8 19.23 19.55 -24.24
N ASP A 9 19.52 20.26 -23.14
CA ASP A 9 20.63 19.91 -22.25
C ASP A 9 20.36 18.59 -21.53
N TYR A 10 19.10 18.35 -21.13
CA TYR A 10 18.69 17.11 -20.50
C TYR A 10 18.71 15.95 -21.51
N GLU A 11 18.21 16.15 -22.72
CA GLU A 11 18.30 15.16 -23.82
C GLU A 11 19.76 14.74 -24.06
N ASN A 12 20.69 15.71 -24.17
CA ASN A 12 22.11 15.44 -24.33
C ASN A 12 22.71 14.67 -23.15
N SER A 13 22.29 14.98 -21.92
CA SER A 13 22.75 14.25 -20.70
C SER A 13 22.31 12.78 -20.73
N VAL A 14 21.08 12.50 -21.15
CA VAL A 14 20.57 11.13 -21.28
C VAL A 14 21.30 10.38 -22.41
N VAL A 15 21.54 11.05 -23.55
CA VAL A 15 22.33 10.47 -24.66
C VAL A 15 23.76 10.14 -24.23
N GLU A 16 24.40 11.03 -23.45
CA GLU A 16 25.75 10.80 -22.91
C GLU A 16 25.77 9.58 -21.97
N LEU A 17 24.74 9.45 -21.13
CA LEU A 17 24.58 8.29 -20.24
C LEU A 17 24.51 6.98 -21.03
N PHE A 18 23.70 6.91 -22.11
CA PHE A 18 23.65 5.75 -22.99
C PHE A 18 24.97 5.46 -23.68
N ARG A 19 25.72 6.48 -24.12
CA ARG A 19 27.07 6.30 -24.68
C ARG A 19 28.02 5.71 -23.65
N ASN A 20 27.95 6.15 -22.40
CA ASN A 20 28.76 5.59 -21.32
C ASN A 20 28.41 4.13 -21.03
N MET A 21 27.14 3.73 -21.22
CA MET A 21 26.71 2.32 -21.18
C MET A 21 27.11 1.53 -22.45
N GLY A 22 27.81 2.17 -23.40
CA GLY A 22 28.32 1.53 -24.61
C GLY A 22 27.33 1.41 -25.78
N TYR A 23 26.28 2.24 -25.81
CA TYR A 23 25.40 2.39 -26.95
C TYR A 23 26.11 3.24 -28.04
N ASN A 24 25.93 2.87 -29.31
CA ASN A 24 26.37 3.71 -30.42
C ASN A 24 25.39 4.89 -30.56
N TYR A 25 25.95 6.08 -30.72
CA TYR A 25 25.11 7.29 -30.85
C TYR A 25 24.93 7.67 -32.30
N LEU A 26 23.70 8.00 -32.70
CA LEU A 26 23.33 8.58 -33.98
C LEU A 26 22.54 9.86 -33.80
N TYR A 27 22.89 10.90 -34.53
CA TYR A 27 22.03 12.09 -34.63
C TYR A 27 21.08 11.93 -35.81
N GLY A 28 19.77 11.87 -35.55
CA GLY A 28 18.77 11.51 -36.55
C GLY A 28 18.80 12.32 -37.85
N PRO A 29 19.03 13.65 -37.83
CA PRO A 29 19.18 14.47 -39.04
C PRO A 29 20.37 14.11 -39.94
N ASP A 30 21.42 13.50 -39.37
CA ASP A 30 22.62 13.14 -40.14
C ASP A 30 22.50 11.77 -40.84
N VAL A 31 21.44 11.02 -40.53
CA VAL A 31 21.20 9.68 -41.07
C VAL A 31 20.35 9.77 -42.34
N GLU A 32 20.94 9.42 -43.50
CA GLU A 32 20.18 9.31 -44.74
C GLU A 32 19.30 8.07 -44.72
N ARG A 33 17.97 8.24 -44.78
CA ARG A 33 16.98 7.16 -44.63
C ARG A 33 15.61 7.55 -45.16
N ASP A 34 14.74 6.56 -45.34
CA ASP A 34 13.33 6.77 -45.58
C ASP A 34 12.62 7.20 -44.29
N PHE A 35 12.04 8.42 -44.27
CA PHE A 35 11.32 8.96 -43.14
C PHE A 35 9.95 8.30 -42.91
N TYR A 36 9.44 7.51 -43.85
CA TYR A 36 8.18 6.75 -43.74
C TYR A 36 8.39 5.33 -43.21
N ASN A 37 9.67 4.89 -43.07
CA ASN A 37 10.03 3.58 -42.54
C ASN A 37 10.44 3.74 -41.05
N PRO A 38 9.73 3.09 -40.11
CA PRO A 38 10.10 3.15 -38.69
C PRO A 38 11.37 2.37 -38.36
N LEU A 39 11.78 1.42 -39.20
CA LEU A 39 12.97 0.59 -39.04
C LEU A 39 14.21 1.31 -39.57
N TYR A 40 15.34 1.17 -38.91
CA TYR A 40 16.65 1.50 -39.45
C TYR A 40 17.14 0.32 -40.30
N GLU A 41 16.71 0.33 -41.55
CA GLU A 41 16.77 -0.84 -42.47
C GLU A 41 18.18 -1.33 -42.76
N GLU A 42 19.16 -0.43 -42.96
CA GLU A 42 20.54 -0.79 -43.21
C GLU A 42 21.15 -1.60 -42.05
N GLU A 43 20.96 -1.11 -40.82
CA GLU A 43 21.42 -1.81 -39.61
C GLU A 43 20.69 -3.11 -39.40
N LEU A 44 19.36 -3.13 -39.66
CA LEU A 44 18.53 -4.33 -39.52
C LEU A 44 18.99 -5.45 -40.43
N ILE A 45 19.20 -5.18 -41.72
CA ILE A 45 19.67 -6.16 -42.70
C ILE A 45 21.07 -6.70 -42.31
N THR A 46 21.97 -5.78 -41.95
CA THR A 46 23.33 -6.15 -41.51
C THR A 46 23.26 -7.05 -40.25
N SER A 47 22.42 -6.73 -39.31
CA SER A 47 22.23 -7.50 -38.06
C SER A 47 21.62 -8.87 -38.34
N LEU A 48 20.58 -8.96 -39.19
CA LEU A 48 19.97 -10.24 -39.57
C LEU A 48 20.96 -11.21 -40.17
N HIS A 49 21.82 -10.76 -41.09
CA HIS A 49 22.89 -11.57 -41.67
C HIS A 49 23.95 -12.00 -40.64
N ARG A 50 24.30 -11.08 -39.73
CA ARG A 50 25.24 -11.36 -38.62
C ARG A 50 24.73 -12.45 -37.66
N LEU A 51 23.45 -12.37 -37.31
CA LEU A 51 22.81 -13.27 -36.35
C LEU A 51 22.44 -14.64 -36.95
N ASN A 52 22.16 -14.70 -38.26
CA ASN A 52 21.61 -15.90 -38.95
C ASN A 52 22.51 -16.38 -40.08
N ARG A 53 23.83 -16.46 -39.83
CA ARG A 53 24.87 -16.77 -40.87
C ARG A 53 24.65 -18.07 -41.62
N SER A 54 23.93 -19.02 -41.04
CA SER A 54 23.67 -20.34 -41.64
C SER A 54 22.46 -20.37 -42.57
N LEU A 55 21.66 -19.31 -42.61
CA LEU A 55 20.45 -19.25 -43.40
C LEU A 55 20.67 -18.57 -44.74
N PRO A 56 19.97 -19.04 -45.82
CA PRO A 56 20.05 -18.43 -47.15
C PRO A 56 19.31 -17.08 -47.16
N GLU A 57 19.61 -16.29 -48.22
CA GLU A 57 19.01 -14.95 -48.41
C GLU A 57 17.49 -14.98 -48.47
N ASP A 58 16.90 -15.99 -49.12
CA ASP A 58 15.46 -16.17 -49.25
C ASP A 58 14.77 -16.23 -47.86
N ALA A 59 15.45 -16.87 -46.88
CA ALA A 59 14.95 -16.93 -45.50
C ALA A 59 14.97 -15.57 -44.81
N ILE A 60 16.02 -14.78 -45.03
CA ILE A 60 16.15 -13.41 -44.51
C ILE A 60 15.08 -12.49 -45.13
N CYS A 61 14.89 -12.62 -46.47
CA CYS A 61 13.87 -11.86 -47.20
C CYS A 61 12.43 -12.19 -46.71
N ASP A 62 12.10 -13.48 -46.47
CA ASP A 62 10.80 -13.87 -45.90
C ASP A 62 10.60 -13.28 -44.49
N ALA A 63 11.63 -13.31 -43.65
CA ALA A 63 11.60 -12.70 -42.34
C ALA A 63 11.37 -11.18 -42.37
N LEU A 64 12.10 -10.47 -43.25
CA LEU A 64 11.92 -9.03 -43.48
C LEU A 64 10.51 -8.70 -43.97
N PHE A 65 9.99 -9.52 -44.91
CA PHE A 65 8.64 -9.36 -45.41
C PHE A 65 7.61 -9.48 -44.26
N LYS A 66 7.70 -10.51 -43.42
CA LYS A 66 6.82 -10.71 -42.26
C LYS A 66 6.95 -9.60 -41.24
N LEU A 67 8.18 -9.13 -40.98
CA LEU A 67 8.44 -8.06 -40.04
C LEU A 67 7.83 -6.71 -40.50
N LYS A 68 7.74 -6.47 -41.79
CA LYS A 68 7.15 -5.25 -42.38
C LYS A 68 5.65 -5.34 -42.62
N ASN A 69 5.08 -6.55 -42.72
CA ASN A 69 3.69 -6.77 -43.12
C ASN A 69 2.94 -7.55 -42.03
N PHE A 70 2.32 -6.84 -41.12
CA PHE A 70 1.44 -7.42 -40.11
C PHE A 70 0.01 -7.53 -40.66
N GLU A 71 -0.71 -8.58 -40.26
CA GLU A 71 -2.13 -8.72 -40.57
C GLU A 71 -2.95 -7.53 -40.05
N ASN A 72 -4.11 -7.29 -40.65
CA ASN A 72 -5.02 -6.24 -40.21
C ASN A 72 -5.45 -6.48 -38.76
N GLY A 73 -5.35 -5.44 -37.92
CA GLY A 73 -5.66 -5.51 -36.51
C GLY A 73 -5.33 -4.21 -35.80
N GLU A 74 -5.72 -4.12 -34.52
CA GLU A 74 -5.37 -3.00 -33.66
C GLU A 74 -3.87 -2.97 -33.36
N LEU A 75 -3.37 -1.80 -32.95
CA LEU A 75 -1.95 -1.60 -32.62
C LEU A 75 -1.43 -2.66 -31.62
N VAL A 76 -2.20 -2.97 -30.58
CA VAL A 76 -1.82 -3.92 -29.54
C VAL A 76 -1.65 -5.34 -30.11
N GLN A 77 -2.52 -5.75 -31.04
CA GLN A 77 -2.47 -7.07 -31.68
C GLN A 77 -1.22 -7.20 -32.56
N LYS A 78 -0.93 -6.17 -33.38
CA LYS A 78 0.29 -6.11 -34.18
C LYS A 78 1.56 -6.12 -33.34
N ASN A 79 1.55 -5.34 -32.23
CA ASN A 79 2.65 -5.33 -31.29
C ASN A 79 2.85 -6.68 -30.59
N ALA A 80 1.76 -7.40 -30.27
CA ALA A 80 1.86 -8.75 -29.70
C ALA A 80 2.56 -9.73 -30.64
N VAL A 81 2.21 -9.71 -31.94
CA VAL A 81 2.89 -10.51 -32.96
C VAL A 81 4.36 -10.12 -33.09
N PHE A 82 4.64 -8.81 -33.12
CA PHE A 82 6.02 -8.31 -33.14
C PHE A 82 6.82 -8.76 -31.91
N MET A 83 6.24 -8.67 -30.72
CA MET A 83 6.92 -9.09 -29.51
C MET A 83 7.21 -10.59 -29.49
N ASP A 84 6.32 -11.42 -30.04
CA ASP A 84 6.62 -12.85 -30.25
C ASP A 84 7.78 -13.06 -31.21
N TYR A 85 7.81 -12.34 -32.34
CA TYR A 85 8.96 -12.35 -33.26
C TYR A 85 10.26 -11.91 -32.59
N LEU A 86 10.20 -10.84 -31.79
CA LEU A 86 11.37 -10.33 -31.07
C LEU A 86 11.89 -11.33 -30.04
N GLN A 87 11.00 -11.95 -29.28
CA GLN A 87 11.34 -12.90 -28.20
C GLN A 87 11.75 -14.27 -28.72
N ASN A 88 11.14 -14.76 -29.79
CA ASN A 88 11.23 -16.15 -30.21
C ASN A 88 11.78 -16.34 -31.63
N GLY A 89 11.94 -15.26 -32.41
CA GLY A 89 12.32 -15.28 -33.79
C GLY A 89 11.13 -15.48 -34.73
N ILE A 90 11.39 -15.27 -36.02
CA ILE A 90 10.40 -15.33 -37.10
C ILE A 90 10.45 -16.70 -37.74
N PRO A 91 9.39 -17.52 -37.74
CA PRO A 91 9.36 -18.77 -38.49
C PRO A 91 9.28 -18.45 -39.99
N VAL A 92 10.21 -19.01 -40.76
CA VAL A 92 10.36 -18.78 -42.20
C VAL A 92 10.33 -20.10 -42.96
N ARG A 93 9.93 -20.01 -44.23
CA ARG A 93 10.00 -21.14 -45.19
C ARG A 93 10.84 -20.68 -46.36
N TYR A 94 11.72 -21.57 -46.83
CA TYR A 94 12.59 -21.31 -47.94
C TYR A 94 12.87 -22.59 -48.71
N PHE A 95 13.36 -22.46 -49.94
CA PHE A 95 13.73 -23.62 -50.75
C PHE A 95 15.25 -23.80 -50.78
N GLU A 96 15.71 -24.99 -50.43
CA GLU A 96 17.10 -25.37 -50.54
C GLU A 96 17.22 -26.64 -51.36
N LYS A 97 17.93 -26.57 -52.46
CA LYS A 97 18.14 -27.69 -53.39
C LYS A 97 16.83 -28.34 -53.93
N GLY A 98 15.75 -27.53 -54.03
CA GLY A 98 14.46 -28.01 -54.54
C GLY A 98 13.53 -28.61 -53.48
N GLU A 99 13.97 -28.63 -52.21
CA GLU A 99 13.16 -29.03 -51.07
C GLU A 99 12.70 -27.83 -50.24
N GLU A 100 11.43 -27.81 -49.82
CA GLU A 100 10.92 -26.80 -48.89
C GLU A 100 11.47 -27.08 -47.47
N ARG A 101 12.11 -26.08 -46.87
CA ARG A 101 12.60 -26.12 -45.50
C ARG A 101 11.98 -25.04 -44.65
N SER A 102 11.89 -25.31 -43.35
CA SER A 102 11.49 -24.29 -42.38
C SER A 102 12.61 -24.05 -41.36
N SER A 103 12.75 -22.82 -40.94
CA SER A 103 13.69 -22.41 -39.90
C SER A 103 13.15 -21.23 -39.11
N ILE A 104 13.92 -20.76 -38.14
CA ILE A 104 13.64 -19.55 -37.38
C ILE A 104 14.74 -18.54 -37.67
N VAL A 105 14.35 -17.34 -38.08
CA VAL A 105 15.25 -16.19 -38.20
C VAL A 105 15.19 -15.41 -36.88
N TYR A 106 16.31 -15.34 -36.20
CA TYR A 106 16.41 -14.63 -34.93
C TYR A 106 16.68 -13.14 -35.15
N LEU A 107 15.89 -12.29 -34.49
CA LEU A 107 16.07 -10.84 -34.51
C LEU A 107 17.08 -10.36 -33.45
N VAL A 108 17.29 -11.18 -32.40
CA VAL A 108 18.13 -10.86 -31.25
C VAL A 108 18.90 -12.08 -30.76
N ASP A 109 20.17 -11.93 -30.43
CA ASP A 109 20.96 -12.93 -29.69
C ASP A 109 20.92 -12.64 -28.20
N TYR A 110 20.03 -13.34 -27.47
CA TYR A 110 19.86 -13.22 -26.03
C TYR A 110 20.99 -13.88 -25.24
N LYS A 111 21.75 -14.80 -25.85
CA LYS A 111 22.82 -15.54 -25.17
C LYS A 111 24.11 -14.75 -25.16
N ASN A 112 24.40 -14.05 -26.27
CA ASN A 112 25.60 -13.27 -26.45
C ASN A 112 25.26 -11.81 -26.77
N PRO A 113 25.05 -10.95 -25.74
CA PRO A 113 24.64 -9.56 -25.93
C PRO A 113 25.52 -8.76 -26.90
N GLY A 114 26.85 -9.06 -26.92
CA GLY A 114 27.81 -8.43 -27.80
C GLY A 114 27.62 -8.70 -29.30
N ASN A 115 26.80 -9.70 -29.67
CA ASN A 115 26.45 -9.95 -31.08
C ASN A 115 25.35 -9.00 -31.58
N ASN A 116 24.71 -8.24 -30.70
CA ASN A 116 23.66 -7.28 -31.06
C ASN A 116 24.21 -5.88 -31.24
N SER A 117 23.52 -5.09 -32.05
CA SER A 117 23.78 -3.67 -32.23
C SER A 117 22.81 -2.87 -31.32
N PHE A 118 23.36 -2.03 -30.47
CA PHE A 118 22.61 -1.14 -29.59
C PHE A 118 22.91 0.30 -30.01
N ILE A 119 21.86 1.01 -30.42
CA ILE A 119 21.98 2.40 -30.89
C ILE A 119 21.04 3.29 -30.07
N VAL A 120 21.56 4.41 -29.62
CA VAL A 120 20.76 5.54 -29.12
C VAL A 120 20.72 6.60 -30.19
N ALA A 121 19.53 7.01 -30.60
CA ALA A 121 19.32 8.08 -31.57
C ALA A 121 18.42 9.15 -30.99
N ASN A 122 18.76 10.40 -31.22
CA ASN A 122 17.91 11.55 -30.88
C ASN A 122 17.47 12.29 -32.12
N GLN A 123 16.40 13.09 -31.97
CA GLN A 123 15.85 13.91 -33.04
C GLN A 123 15.49 13.11 -34.31
N TRP A 124 15.04 11.88 -34.13
CA TRP A 124 14.67 10.95 -35.19
C TRP A 124 13.30 11.28 -35.76
N THR A 125 13.26 11.86 -36.96
CA THR A 125 12.03 12.22 -37.65
C THR A 125 11.33 11.00 -38.23
N PHE A 126 10.02 10.88 -37.98
CA PHE A 126 9.17 9.87 -38.61
C PHE A 126 7.87 10.51 -39.13
N ILE A 127 7.44 10.11 -40.32
CA ILE A 127 6.27 10.68 -41.01
C ILE A 127 5.26 9.56 -41.29
N GLU A 128 4.03 9.73 -40.77
CA GLU A 128 2.90 8.85 -41.06
C GLU A 128 1.65 9.72 -41.26
N ASN A 129 0.76 9.81 -40.28
CA ASN A 129 -0.39 10.74 -40.35
C ASN A 129 0.06 12.20 -40.09
N SER A 130 1.18 12.36 -39.44
CA SER A 130 1.85 13.64 -39.24
C SER A 130 3.36 13.45 -39.13
N ASN A 131 4.12 14.54 -39.21
CA ASN A 131 5.55 14.55 -38.97
C ASN A 131 5.82 14.65 -37.46
N LYS A 132 6.45 13.65 -36.88
CA LYS A 132 6.81 13.58 -35.47
C LYS A 132 8.29 13.28 -35.27
N ARG A 133 8.78 13.69 -34.10
CA ARG A 133 10.17 13.55 -33.75
C ARG A 133 10.28 13.30 -32.26
N PRO A 134 10.19 12.03 -31.82
CA PRO A 134 10.48 11.64 -30.43
C PRO A 134 11.89 12.10 -30.02
N ASP A 135 12.05 12.46 -28.75
CA ASP A 135 13.31 12.98 -28.24
C ASP A 135 14.43 11.96 -28.35
N ILE A 136 14.24 10.73 -27.83
CA ILE A 136 15.22 9.65 -27.89
C ILE A 136 14.56 8.33 -28.32
N LEU A 137 15.24 7.61 -29.20
CA LEU A 137 14.92 6.24 -29.59
C LEU A 137 16.08 5.31 -29.27
N LEU A 138 15.79 4.12 -28.75
CA LEU A 138 16.77 3.04 -28.68
C LEU A 138 16.47 1.99 -29.73
N PHE A 139 17.46 1.74 -30.58
CA PHE A 139 17.40 0.69 -31.58
C PHE A 139 18.18 -0.55 -31.12
N LEU A 140 17.56 -1.70 -31.28
CA LEU A 140 18.18 -2.99 -31.13
C LEU A 140 18.20 -3.66 -32.50
N ASN A 141 19.40 -3.88 -33.06
CA ASN A 141 19.56 -4.45 -34.39
C ASN A 141 18.74 -3.72 -35.48
N GLY A 142 18.66 -2.39 -35.40
CA GLY A 142 17.91 -1.56 -36.35
C GLY A 142 16.40 -1.46 -36.08
N ILE A 143 15.88 -2.06 -35.00
CA ILE A 143 14.46 -2.04 -34.60
C ILE A 143 14.27 -1.03 -33.47
N PRO A 144 13.33 -0.04 -33.55
CA PRO A 144 13.12 1.00 -32.54
C PRO A 144 12.31 0.45 -31.36
N ILE A 145 12.99 -0.20 -30.41
CA ILE A 145 12.33 -0.93 -29.30
C ILE A 145 11.92 -0.04 -28.12
N VAL A 146 12.57 1.11 -27.93
CA VAL A 146 12.25 2.03 -26.83
C VAL A 146 12.05 3.43 -27.37
N ILE A 147 10.98 4.08 -26.90
CA ILE A 147 10.67 5.49 -27.16
C ILE A 147 10.72 6.23 -25.85
N VAL A 148 11.56 7.26 -25.78
CA VAL A 148 11.72 8.13 -24.62
C VAL A 148 11.22 9.52 -24.98
N GLU A 149 10.33 10.04 -24.18
CA GLU A 149 9.88 11.43 -24.25
C GLU A 149 10.33 12.18 -23.00
N LEU A 150 10.99 13.29 -23.21
CA LEU A 150 11.58 14.12 -22.17
C LEU A 150 10.79 15.43 -22.02
N LYS A 151 10.87 16.02 -20.84
CA LYS A 151 10.34 17.36 -20.59
C LYS A 151 11.38 18.21 -19.85
N SER A 152 11.27 19.50 -20.02
CA SER A 152 12.21 20.45 -19.45
C SER A 152 12.15 20.44 -17.93
N PRO A 153 13.25 20.17 -17.20
CA PRO A 153 13.28 20.20 -15.76
C PRO A 153 13.17 21.61 -15.16
N SER A 154 13.32 22.65 -15.98
CA SER A 154 13.31 24.06 -15.54
C SER A 154 12.00 24.80 -15.79
N ARG A 155 10.95 24.12 -16.28
CA ARG A 155 9.63 24.70 -16.51
C ARG A 155 8.61 24.15 -15.53
N GLU A 156 8.08 24.99 -14.65
CA GLU A 156 7.04 24.63 -13.67
C GLU A 156 5.73 24.13 -14.30
N GLU A 157 5.48 24.43 -15.59
CA GLU A 157 4.27 24.09 -16.31
C GLU A 157 4.35 22.71 -17.03
N THR A 158 5.51 22.07 -17.08
CA THR A 158 5.73 20.78 -17.78
C THR A 158 6.33 19.76 -16.83
N ASP A 159 5.67 18.65 -16.70
CA ASP A 159 6.05 17.50 -15.88
C ASP A 159 6.09 16.19 -16.70
N ALA A 160 6.45 15.08 -16.07
CA ALA A 160 6.45 13.77 -16.69
C ALA A 160 5.07 13.38 -17.24
N SER A 161 3.96 13.88 -16.66
CA SER A 161 2.61 13.68 -17.19
C SER A 161 2.41 14.30 -18.58
N ALA A 162 3.10 15.42 -18.87
CA ALA A 162 3.11 16.00 -20.20
C ALA A 162 3.81 15.09 -21.20
N ALA A 163 4.93 14.44 -20.80
CA ALA A 163 5.60 13.45 -21.64
C ALA A 163 4.68 12.23 -21.91
N TYR A 164 3.95 11.73 -20.90
CA TYR A 164 2.97 10.67 -21.10
C TYR A 164 1.89 11.07 -22.12
N ARG A 165 1.29 12.25 -22.00
CA ARG A 165 0.30 12.75 -22.96
C ARG A 165 0.86 12.82 -24.39
N GLN A 166 2.14 13.21 -24.52
CA GLN A 166 2.81 13.26 -25.80
C GLN A 166 3.02 11.85 -26.39
N LEU A 167 3.44 10.87 -25.59
CA LEU A 167 3.53 9.47 -26.03
C LEU A 167 2.17 8.94 -26.52
N ARG A 168 1.07 9.25 -25.79
CA ARG A 168 -0.29 8.87 -26.22
C ARG A 168 -0.71 9.53 -27.51
N ASN A 169 -0.28 10.76 -27.75
CA ASN A 169 -0.50 11.47 -29.01
C ASN A 169 0.29 10.83 -30.16
N TYR A 170 1.56 10.47 -29.94
CA TYR A 170 2.36 9.75 -30.93
C TYR A 170 1.73 8.42 -31.34
N MET A 171 1.18 7.65 -30.40
CA MET A 171 0.48 6.39 -30.71
C MET A 171 -0.71 6.57 -31.65
N LYS A 172 -1.33 7.75 -31.70
CA LYS A 172 -2.42 8.07 -32.62
C LYS A 172 -1.93 8.58 -33.97
N GLU A 173 -0.86 9.37 -33.96
CA GLU A 173 -0.37 10.07 -35.15
C GLU A 173 0.69 9.29 -35.93
N ILE A 174 1.47 8.45 -35.24
CA ILE A 174 2.52 7.61 -35.83
C ILE A 174 2.45 6.15 -35.32
N PRO A 175 1.28 5.48 -35.41
CA PRO A 175 1.06 4.16 -34.83
C PRO A 175 2.03 3.09 -35.33
N SER A 176 2.50 3.17 -36.58
CA SER A 176 3.41 2.18 -37.13
C SER A 176 4.74 2.05 -36.39
N MET A 177 5.25 3.14 -35.80
CA MET A 177 6.45 3.11 -34.96
C MET A 177 6.20 2.30 -33.65
N PHE A 178 5.00 2.36 -33.11
CA PHE A 178 4.65 1.66 -31.88
C PHE A 178 4.34 0.17 -32.08
N ILE A 179 4.23 -0.31 -33.32
CA ILE A 179 4.19 -1.76 -33.58
C ILE A 179 5.48 -2.40 -33.07
N TYR A 180 6.63 -1.73 -33.20
CA TYR A 180 7.94 -2.23 -32.82
C TYR A 180 8.38 -1.85 -31.42
N ASN A 181 7.51 -1.18 -30.68
CA ASN A 181 7.84 -0.71 -29.34
C ASN A 181 7.80 -1.83 -28.30
N ALA A 182 8.86 -2.00 -27.51
CA ALA A 182 8.90 -2.83 -26.33
C ALA A 182 8.55 -2.03 -25.07
N ILE A 183 9.13 -0.83 -24.90
CA ILE A 183 9.04 -0.01 -23.70
C ILE A 183 8.83 1.46 -24.08
N CYS A 184 7.92 2.14 -23.39
CA CYS A 184 7.75 3.59 -23.42
C CYS A 184 8.34 4.20 -22.15
N VAL A 185 9.04 5.33 -22.28
CA VAL A 185 9.65 6.06 -21.16
C VAL A 185 9.17 7.50 -21.17
N MET A 186 8.81 8.00 -20.00
CA MET A 186 8.54 9.41 -19.75
C MET A 186 9.48 9.94 -18.67
N SER A 187 10.06 11.13 -18.87
CA SER A 187 10.97 11.71 -17.88
C SER A 187 11.00 13.24 -17.93
N ASP A 188 11.19 13.84 -16.76
CA ASP A 188 11.43 15.28 -16.56
C ASP A 188 12.69 15.53 -15.71
N GLN A 189 13.60 14.55 -15.62
CA GLN A 189 14.77 14.48 -14.76
C GLN A 189 14.47 14.14 -13.30
N MET A 190 13.44 14.75 -12.70
CA MET A 190 13.03 14.45 -11.31
C MET A 190 12.24 13.16 -11.24
N THR A 191 11.43 12.88 -12.26
CA THR A 191 10.60 11.69 -12.36
C THR A 191 10.92 10.97 -13.67
N SER A 192 11.40 9.74 -13.59
CA SER A 192 11.66 8.87 -14.73
C SER A 192 10.90 7.57 -14.59
N LYS A 193 10.00 7.26 -15.54
CA LYS A 193 9.12 6.09 -15.46
C LYS A 193 9.02 5.37 -16.79
N ALA A 194 8.89 4.05 -16.72
CA ALA A 194 8.68 3.18 -17.87
C ALA A 194 7.34 2.46 -17.83
N GLY A 195 6.77 2.24 -18.98
CA GLY A 195 5.52 1.52 -19.16
C GLY A 195 5.41 0.93 -20.56
N THR A 196 4.22 0.54 -20.96
CA THR A 196 3.92 -0.06 -22.25
C THR A 196 2.90 0.74 -23.03
N ILE A 197 2.69 0.39 -24.29
CA ILE A 197 1.67 1.01 -25.15
C ILE A 197 0.24 0.92 -24.58
N THR A 198 -0.03 -0.05 -23.70
CA THR A 198 -1.35 -0.23 -23.06
C THR A 198 -1.43 0.31 -21.64
N SER A 199 -0.30 0.75 -21.07
CA SER A 199 -0.26 1.26 -19.70
C SER A 199 -0.96 2.61 -19.57
N GLY A 200 -1.84 2.75 -18.56
CA GLY A 200 -2.26 4.06 -18.08
C GLY A 200 -1.06 4.75 -17.39
N GLU A 201 -1.16 6.05 -17.16
CA GLU A 201 -0.10 6.83 -16.51
C GLU A 201 0.23 6.29 -15.11
N ASP A 202 -0.80 5.86 -14.38
CA ASP A 202 -0.71 5.23 -13.06
C ASP A 202 0.02 3.88 -13.04
N ARG A 203 0.30 3.32 -14.22
CA ARG A 203 1.02 2.05 -14.41
C ARG A 203 2.43 2.22 -14.96
N PHE A 204 2.86 3.45 -15.19
CA PHE A 204 4.27 3.73 -15.45
C PHE A 204 5.03 3.70 -14.12
N MET A 205 6.09 2.90 -14.06
CA MET A 205 6.85 2.65 -12.84
C MET A 205 8.28 3.18 -12.94
N GLU A 206 8.80 3.67 -11.84
CA GLU A 206 10.21 4.03 -11.67
C GLU A 206 11.07 2.77 -11.58
N TRP A 207 12.37 2.94 -11.86
CA TRP A 207 13.39 1.90 -11.65
C TRP A 207 14.43 2.42 -10.67
N LYS A 208 14.38 1.97 -9.42
CA LYS A 208 15.09 2.60 -8.29
C LYS A 208 16.40 1.95 -7.88
N THR A 209 16.93 1.01 -8.66
CA THR A 209 18.17 0.31 -8.32
C THR A 209 18.91 -0.18 -9.56
N VAL A 210 20.24 -0.12 -9.50
CA VAL A 210 21.09 -0.65 -10.58
C VAL A 210 21.38 -2.14 -10.38
N ASP A 211 21.50 -2.62 -9.16
CA ASP A 211 21.98 -3.97 -8.83
C ASP A 211 20.98 -4.84 -8.04
N GLY A 212 19.80 -4.28 -7.70
CA GLY A 212 18.77 -4.96 -6.90
C GLY A 212 18.96 -4.82 -5.40
N SER A 213 19.87 -3.98 -4.95
CA SER A 213 19.93 -3.54 -3.55
C SER A 213 18.98 -2.37 -3.36
N TYR A 214 18.07 -2.49 -2.37
CA TYR A 214 17.11 -1.44 -2.07
C TYR A 214 17.78 -0.40 -1.16
N GLU A 215 18.36 0.62 -1.75
CA GLU A 215 18.79 1.81 -1.00
C GLU A 215 17.57 2.69 -0.70
N ASN A 216 17.58 3.33 0.47
CA ASN A 216 16.57 4.30 0.89
C ASN A 216 16.71 5.61 0.09
N THR A 217 16.44 5.57 -1.19
CA THR A 217 16.35 6.77 -2.02
C THR A 217 14.90 7.17 -2.11
N GLN A 218 14.49 8.19 -1.37
CA GLN A 218 13.16 8.82 -1.51
C GLN A 218 12.93 9.38 -2.93
N TYR A 219 14.01 9.63 -3.67
CA TYR A 219 13.97 10.14 -5.04
C TYR A 219 14.89 9.28 -5.90
N ALA A 220 14.32 8.63 -6.92
CA ALA A 220 15.10 7.96 -7.94
C ALA A 220 15.86 9.01 -8.75
N GLN A 221 17.17 8.88 -8.84
CA GLN A 221 17.97 9.69 -9.74
C GLN A 221 17.74 9.20 -11.18
N PHE A 222 17.70 10.11 -12.16
CA PHE A 222 17.45 9.73 -13.54
C PHE A 222 18.52 8.74 -14.09
N ASP A 223 19.77 8.91 -13.67
CA ASP A 223 20.87 8.00 -13.99
C ASP A 223 20.61 6.58 -13.49
N THR A 224 20.20 6.42 -12.23
CA THR A 224 19.81 5.13 -11.65
C THR A 224 18.68 4.46 -12.46
N PHE A 225 17.70 5.25 -12.93
CA PHE A 225 16.62 4.72 -13.77
C PHE A 225 17.16 4.17 -15.10
N PHE A 226 17.93 4.98 -15.83
CA PHE A 226 18.43 4.58 -17.14
C PHE A 226 19.50 3.49 -17.04
N GLU A 227 20.47 3.61 -16.16
CA GLU A 227 21.51 2.59 -15.93
C GLU A 227 20.88 1.30 -15.38
N GLY A 228 19.92 1.45 -14.45
CA GLY A 228 19.23 0.31 -13.84
C GLY A 228 18.41 -0.49 -14.84
N MET A 229 17.72 0.14 -15.76
CA MET A 229 16.80 -0.55 -16.66
C MET A 229 17.43 -0.92 -18.01
N PHE A 230 18.30 -0.06 -18.55
CA PHE A 230 18.78 -0.16 -19.93
C PHE A 230 20.22 -0.66 -20.06
N GLN A 231 20.83 -1.20 -19.00
CA GLN A 231 22.03 -2.01 -19.15
C GLN A 231 21.74 -3.14 -20.16
N LYS A 232 22.64 -3.36 -21.13
CA LYS A 232 22.40 -4.19 -22.32
C LYS A 232 21.85 -5.58 -21.99
N GLU A 233 22.50 -6.27 -21.07
CA GLU A 233 22.10 -7.62 -20.62
C GLU A 233 20.70 -7.60 -19.98
N ARG A 234 20.44 -6.59 -19.16
CA ARG A 234 19.15 -6.45 -18.49
C ARG A 234 18.04 -6.06 -19.44
N LEU A 235 18.28 -5.15 -20.35
CA LEU A 235 17.30 -4.80 -21.39
C LEU A 235 16.90 -6.03 -22.21
N LEU A 236 17.88 -6.85 -22.64
CA LEU A 236 17.61 -8.09 -23.36
C LEU A 236 16.80 -9.07 -22.51
N ASP A 237 17.14 -9.19 -21.23
CA ASP A 237 16.44 -10.05 -20.29
C ASP A 237 15.00 -9.58 -20.04
N LEU A 238 14.79 -8.27 -19.85
CA LEU A 238 13.46 -7.69 -19.73
C LEU A 238 12.60 -7.99 -20.95
N ILE A 239 13.13 -7.78 -22.14
CA ILE A 239 12.43 -8.04 -23.40
C ILE A 239 12.08 -9.52 -23.50
N LYS A 240 13.01 -10.41 -23.22
CA LYS A 240 12.83 -11.86 -23.37
C LYS A 240 11.87 -12.45 -22.35
N ASN A 241 12.00 -12.07 -21.08
CA ASN A 241 11.45 -12.83 -19.96
C ASN A 241 10.50 -12.05 -19.06
N PHE A 242 10.38 -10.71 -19.18
CA PHE A 242 9.65 -9.85 -18.28
C PHE A 242 8.67 -8.89 -18.96
N ILE A 243 8.40 -9.12 -20.25
CA ILE A 243 7.31 -8.48 -21.00
C ILE A 243 6.37 -9.59 -21.47
N CYS A 244 5.08 -9.49 -21.09
CA CYS A 244 4.06 -10.44 -21.52
C CYS A 244 2.76 -9.74 -21.89
N PHE A 245 1.83 -10.49 -22.50
CA PHE A 245 0.47 -10.04 -22.76
C PHE A 245 -0.51 -10.80 -21.88
N SER A 246 -1.43 -10.06 -21.29
CA SER A 246 -2.57 -10.59 -20.53
C SER A 246 -3.83 -10.44 -21.37
N ASN A 247 -4.42 -11.53 -21.81
CA ASN A 247 -5.57 -11.55 -22.70
C ASN A 247 -6.89 -11.69 -21.92
N GLU A 248 -7.77 -10.69 -22.03
CA GLU A 248 -9.09 -10.65 -21.38
C GLU A 248 -10.20 -10.58 -22.44
N GLY A 249 -10.63 -11.73 -22.91
CA GLY A 249 -11.60 -11.81 -24.01
C GLY A 249 -11.06 -11.19 -25.29
N VAL A 250 -11.62 -10.06 -25.71
CA VAL A 250 -11.16 -9.31 -26.90
C VAL A 250 -10.06 -8.30 -26.58
N ASN A 251 -9.84 -7.97 -25.31
CA ASN A 251 -8.85 -6.99 -24.88
C ASN A 251 -7.52 -7.68 -24.56
N SER A 252 -6.44 -7.09 -24.97
CA SER A 252 -5.08 -7.52 -24.67
C SER A 252 -4.31 -6.38 -24.00
N PHE A 253 -3.65 -6.68 -22.89
CA PHE A 253 -2.85 -5.71 -22.13
C PHE A 253 -1.40 -6.17 -22.11
N LYS A 254 -0.50 -5.31 -22.59
CA LYS A 254 0.93 -5.54 -22.50
C LYS A 254 1.44 -5.16 -21.11
N ILE A 255 2.16 -6.04 -20.46
CA ILE A 255 2.67 -5.91 -19.12
C ILE A 255 4.19 -5.90 -19.15
N LEU A 256 4.79 -4.94 -18.44
CA LEU A 256 6.22 -4.86 -18.16
C LEU A 256 6.43 -5.07 -16.67
N ALA A 257 7.35 -5.93 -16.28
CA ALA A 257 7.68 -6.14 -14.87
C ALA A 257 8.34 -4.90 -14.26
N GLY A 258 7.95 -4.57 -13.02
CA GLY A 258 8.67 -3.58 -12.22
C GLY A 258 10.01 -4.12 -11.72
N TYR A 259 10.91 -3.21 -11.31
CA TYR A 259 12.26 -3.59 -10.85
C TYR A 259 12.23 -4.58 -9.69
N HIS A 260 11.32 -4.40 -8.73
CA HIS A 260 11.13 -5.30 -7.59
C HIS A 260 10.72 -6.72 -8.03
N GLN A 261 9.88 -6.85 -9.07
CA GLN A 261 9.50 -8.14 -9.63
C GLN A 261 10.68 -8.78 -10.37
N TYR A 262 11.41 -8.00 -11.17
CA TYR A 262 12.58 -8.46 -11.92
C TYR A 262 13.64 -9.08 -11.00
N PHE A 263 14.13 -8.31 -10.05
CA PHE A 263 15.20 -8.76 -9.14
C PHE A 263 14.76 -9.91 -8.23
N ALA A 264 13.55 -9.83 -7.69
CA ALA A 264 13.03 -10.87 -6.82
C ALA A 264 12.84 -12.20 -7.55
N VAL A 265 12.31 -12.18 -8.78
CA VAL A 265 12.15 -13.39 -9.60
C VAL A 265 13.51 -13.99 -9.96
N ARG A 266 14.50 -13.17 -10.32
CA ARG A 266 15.86 -13.64 -10.59
C ARG A 266 16.49 -14.31 -9.35
N LYS A 267 16.39 -13.69 -8.19
CA LYS A 267 16.82 -14.30 -6.91
C LYS A 267 16.09 -15.62 -6.62
N ALA A 268 14.78 -15.69 -6.92
CA ALA A 268 13.98 -16.89 -6.74
C ALA A 268 14.44 -18.04 -7.64
N ILE A 269 14.75 -17.78 -8.90
CA ILE A 269 15.30 -18.78 -9.84
C ILE A 269 16.63 -19.34 -9.31
N GLU A 270 17.56 -18.49 -8.88
CA GLU A 270 18.86 -18.94 -8.36
C GLU A 270 18.71 -19.72 -7.05
N SER A 271 17.79 -19.30 -6.17
CA SER A 271 17.49 -20.03 -4.93
C SER A 271 16.91 -21.41 -5.23
N THR A 272 15.98 -21.49 -6.21
CA THR A 272 15.35 -22.75 -6.60
C THR A 272 16.35 -23.70 -7.24
N LYS A 273 17.22 -23.22 -8.14
CA LYS A 273 18.30 -24.04 -8.71
C LYS A 273 19.16 -24.70 -7.64
N ARG A 274 19.54 -23.94 -6.60
CA ARG A 274 20.29 -24.49 -5.45
C ARG A 274 19.46 -25.52 -4.69
N ALA A 275 18.19 -25.22 -4.43
CA ALA A 275 17.30 -26.09 -3.66
C ALA A 275 17.06 -27.45 -4.33
N THR A 276 16.98 -27.51 -5.66
CA THR A 276 16.76 -28.78 -6.41
C THR A 276 17.90 -29.79 -6.22
N VAL A 277 19.10 -29.32 -5.87
CA VAL A 277 20.28 -30.19 -5.63
C VAL A 277 20.67 -30.29 -4.17
N THR A 278 19.94 -29.63 -3.27
CA THR A 278 20.20 -29.64 -1.82
C THR A 278 19.02 -30.23 -1.03
N ASP A 279 18.23 -29.40 -0.38
CA ASP A 279 17.21 -29.78 0.60
C ASP A 279 15.77 -29.58 0.13
N GLY A 280 15.57 -29.14 -1.09
CA GLY A 280 14.25 -28.86 -1.68
C GLY A 280 13.55 -27.64 -1.07
N LYS A 281 14.28 -26.72 -0.42
CA LYS A 281 13.74 -25.49 0.16
C LYS A 281 14.13 -24.29 -0.69
N GLY A 282 13.24 -23.89 -1.57
CA GLY A 282 13.44 -22.78 -2.52
C GLY A 282 13.44 -21.39 -1.91
N GLY A 283 12.89 -21.26 -0.69
CA GLY A 283 12.81 -19.99 0.04
C GLY A 283 11.42 -19.37 0.07
N VAL A 284 11.32 -18.18 0.68
CA VAL A 284 10.08 -17.41 0.78
C VAL A 284 10.20 -16.09 0.02
N PHE A 285 9.29 -15.88 -0.92
CA PHE A 285 9.12 -14.67 -1.70
C PHE A 285 8.05 -13.81 -1.01
N TRP A 286 8.47 -12.78 -0.29
CA TRP A 286 7.55 -11.91 0.41
C TRP A 286 7.44 -10.54 -0.28
N HIS A 287 6.33 -10.34 -0.95
CA HIS A 287 5.93 -9.05 -1.53
C HIS A 287 4.56 -8.68 -1.01
N THR A 288 4.41 -7.44 -0.55
CA THR A 288 3.15 -6.95 0.02
C THR A 288 1.96 -7.12 -0.93
N GLN A 289 0.77 -7.20 -0.40
CA GLN A 289 -0.43 -7.31 -1.24
C GLN A 289 -0.59 -6.06 -2.11
N GLY A 290 -0.87 -6.28 -3.41
CA GLY A 290 -1.00 -5.19 -4.37
C GLY A 290 0.24 -4.91 -5.20
N SER A 291 1.39 -5.47 -4.85
CA SER A 291 2.66 -5.31 -5.58
C SER A 291 2.78 -6.12 -6.88
N GLY A 292 1.73 -6.82 -7.29
CA GLY A 292 1.76 -7.66 -8.51
C GLY A 292 2.31 -9.08 -8.31
N LYS A 293 2.26 -9.63 -7.11
CA LYS A 293 2.76 -10.99 -6.76
C LYS A 293 2.32 -12.08 -7.75
N SER A 294 1.06 -12.10 -8.18
CA SER A 294 0.55 -13.08 -9.15
C SER A 294 1.27 -13.02 -10.49
N LEU A 295 1.65 -11.83 -10.96
CA LEU A 295 2.47 -11.65 -12.17
C LEU A 295 3.91 -12.09 -11.93
N SER A 296 4.49 -11.83 -10.75
CA SER A 296 5.80 -12.37 -10.38
C SER A 296 5.82 -13.90 -10.43
N MET A 297 4.72 -14.56 -10.01
CA MET A 297 4.58 -16.02 -10.12
C MET A 297 4.49 -16.48 -11.59
N VAL A 298 3.87 -15.72 -12.48
CA VAL A 298 3.83 -16.00 -13.93
C VAL A 298 5.24 -15.88 -14.53
N PHE A 299 5.97 -14.78 -14.26
CA PHE A 299 7.33 -14.60 -14.72
C PHE A 299 8.27 -15.69 -14.19
N TYR A 300 8.12 -16.04 -12.91
CA TYR A 300 8.89 -17.10 -12.30
C TYR A 300 8.61 -18.47 -12.95
N ALA A 301 7.34 -18.80 -13.18
CA ALA A 301 6.95 -20.03 -13.85
C ALA A 301 7.50 -20.11 -15.30
N HIS A 302 7.50 -18.99 -16.03
CA HIS A 302 8.09 -18.90 -17.37
C HIS A 302 9.60 -19.18 -17.34
N LEU A 303 10.33 -18.51 -16.45
CA LEU A 303 11.77 -18.67 -16.33
C LEU A 303 12.21 -20.05 -15.83
N LEU A 304 11.40 -20.72 -15.01
CA LEU A 304 11.70 -22.08 -14.55
C LEU A 304 11.78 -23.10 -15.70
N GLN A 305 11.02 -22.91 -16.78
CA GLN A 305 11.01 -23.81 -17.91
C GLN A 305 12.38 -23.90 -18.60
N GLU A 306 13.05 -22.72 -18.75
CA GLU A 306 14.40 -22.68 -19.30
C GLU A 306 15.46 -23.03 -18.26
N ALA A 307 15.30 -22.57 -17.03
CA ALA A 307 16.30 -22.71 -15.97
C ALA A 307 16.47 -24.14 -15.44
N LEU A 308 15.43 -24.97 -15.48
CA LEU A 308 15.37 -26.34 -14.90
C LEU A 308 14.87 -27.40 -15.90
N ASP A 309 15.04 -27.16 -17.18
CA ASP A 309 14.67 -28.09 -18.25
C ASP A 309 13.20 -28.53 -18.18
N SER A 310 12.31 -27.54 -18.15
CA SER A 310 10.85 -27.72 -18.14
C SER A 310 10.32 -28.59 -17.00
N PRO A 311 10.45 -28.18 -15.73
CA PRO A 311 9.90 -28.90 -14.58
C PRO A 311 8.37 -28.91 -14.64
N THR A 312 7.75 -29.84 -13.91
CA THR A 312 6.32 -29.77 -13.61
C THR A 312 6.09 -28.80 -12.45
N ILE A 313 5.25 -27.79 -12.64
CA ILE A 313 4.93 -26.79 -11.63
C ILE A 313 3.59 -27.14 -11.00
N VAL A 314 3.55 -27.29 -9.68
CA VAL A 314 2.33 -27.47 -8.89
C VAL A 314 2.06 -26.18 -8.13
N VAL A 315 1.01 -25.47 -8.51
CA VAL A 315 0.57 -24.25 -7.82
C VAL A 315 -0.41 -24.65 -6.73
N LEU A 316 -0.03 -24.41 -5.49
CA LEU A 316 -0.77 -24.77 -4.30
C LEU A 316 -1.46 -23.55 -3.71
N THR A 317 -2.78 -23.60 -3.59
CA THR A 317 -3.61 -22.53 -3.02
C THR A 317 -4.37 -23.00 -1.78
N ASP A 318 -4.77 -22.06 -0.91
CA ASP A 318 -5.48 -22.39 0.33
C ASP A 318 -6.99 -22.58 0.13
N ARG A 319 -7.59 -21.79 -0.77
CA ARG A 319 -9.06 -21.79 -0.99
C ARG A 319 -9.39 -21.79 -2.48
N ASN A 320 -10.55 -22.39 -2.79
CA ASN A 320 -11.03 -22.45 -4.18
C ASN A 320 -11.23 -21.07 -4.82
N ASP A 321 -11.69 -20.05 -4.08
CA ASP A 321 -11.89 -18.71 -4.63
C ASP A 321 -10.56 -18.03 -5.00
N LEU A 322 -9.50 -18.25 -4.23
CA LEU A 322 -8.13 -17.78 -4.52
C LEU A 322 -7.50 -18.56 -5.67
N ASP A 323 -7.81 -19.86 -5.74
CA ASP A 323 -7.40 -20.75 -6.82
C ASP A 323 -7.94 -20.24 -8.16
N ASP A 324 -9.24 -19.92 -8.25
CA ASP A 324 -9.88 -19.41 -9.46
C ASP A 324 -9.25 -18.06 -9.92
N GLN A 325 -8.89 -17.16 -9.00
CA GLN A 325 -8.30 -15.86 -9.35
C GLN A 325 -6.87 -16.00 -9.87
N LEU A 326 -6.03 -16.75 -9.15
CA LEU A 326 -4.63 -16.97 -9.55
C LEU A 326 -4.55 -17.78 -10.84
N PHE A 327 -5.37 -18.83 -10.96
CA PHE A 327 -5.53 -19.60 -12.18
C PHE A 327 -5.93 -18.71 -13.36
N GLY A 328 -6.93 -17.84 -13.17
CA GLY A 328 -7.35 -16.87 -14.19
C GLY A 328 -6.21 -15.98 -14.67
N GLN A 329 -5.30 -15.55 -13.79
CA GLN A 329 -4.12 -14.75 -14.17
C GLN A 329 -3.15 -15.57 -15.03
N PHE A 330 -2.88 -16.83 -14.67
CA PHE A 330 -2.04 -17.71 -15.47
C PHE A 330 -2.67 -18.02 -16.82
N ALA A 331 -3.98 -18.28 -16.87
CA ALA A 331 -4.72 -18.55 -18.12
C ALA A 331 -4.70 -17.36 -19.08
N LYS A 332 -4.77 -16.10 -18.57
CA LYS A 332 -4.63 -14.90 -19.38
C LYS A 332 -3.24 -14.75 -20.01
N CYS A 333 -2.20 -15.32 -19.39
CA CYS A 333 -0.81 -15.27 -19.84
C CYS A 333 -0.34 -16.60 -20.48
N LYS A 334 -1.24 -17.49 -20.90
CA LYS A 334 -0.92 -18.83 -21.39
C LYS A 334 0.01 -18.83 -22.61
N GLU A 335 -0.11 -17.85 -23.50
CA GLU A 335 0.75 -17.71 -24.68
C GLU A 335 2.20 -17.43 -24.27
N PHE A 336 2.42 -16.57 -23.29
CA PHE A 336 3.73 -16.32 -22.71
C PHE A 336 4.28 -17.54 -21.98
N LEU A 337 3.44 -18.27 -21.25
CA LEU A 337 3.80 -19.53 -20.57
C LEU A 337 3.96 -20.70 -21.53
N ARG A 338 3.44 -20.60 -22.76
CA ARG A 338 3.44 -21.63 -23.81
C ARG A 338 2.80 -22.94 -23.36
N GLN A 339 1.84 -22.87 -22.44
CA GLN A 339 1.09 -24.00 -21.95
C GLN A 339 -0.19 -23.54 -21.28
N ASP A 340 -1.22 -24.40 -21.34
CA ASP A 340 -2.47 -24.19 -20.63
C ASP A 340 -2.34 -24.69 -19.19
N PRO A 341 -2.63 -23.86 -18.19
CA PRO A 341 -2.71 -24.31 -16.80
C PRO A 341 -3.91 -25.26 -16.62
N MET A 342 -3.77 -26.25 -15.74
CA MET A 342 -4.80 -27.25 -15.48
C MET A 342 -5.18 -27.26 -14.00
N HIS A 343 -6.48 -27.53 -13.72
CA HIS A 343 -6.97 -27.75 -12.36
C HIS A 343 -7.03 -29.23 -12.05
N ALA A 344 -6.44 -29.65 -10.93
CA ALA A 344 -6.69 -30.96 -10.36
C ALA A 344 -8.04 -30.97 -9.65
N GLN A 345 -8.97 -31.86 -10.06
CA GLN A 345 -10.31 -31.92 -9.49
C GLN A 345 -10.37 -32.75 -8.19
N SER A 346 -9.55 -33.77 -8.08
CA SER A 346 -9.43 -34.66 -6.94
C SER A 346 -7.97 -35.08 -6.71
N ARG A 347 -7.72 -35.87 -5.64
CA ARG A 347 -6.41 -36.46 -5.37
C ARG A 347 -6.00 -37.45 -6.47
N GLU A 348 -6.93 -38.30 -6.90
CA GLU A 348 -6.69 -39.26 -7.99
C GLU A 348 -6.36 -38.48 -9.28
N ASN A 349 -7.12 -37.47 -9.61
CA ASN A 349 -6.86 -36.62 -10.79
C ASN A 349 -5.51 -35.96 -10.72
N LEU A 350 -5.10 -35.46 -9.53
CA LEU A 350 -3.75 -34.89 -9.33
C LEU A 350 -2.67 -35.98 -9.56
N ARG A 351 -2.86 -37.19 -9.07
CA ARG A 351 -1.96 -38.36 -9.32
C ARG A 351 -1.84 -38.65 -10.82
N ASP A 352 -2.95 -38.69 -11.53
CA ASP A 352 -2.98 -38.96 -12.97
C ASP A 352 -2.27 -37.83 -13.77
N LEU A 353 -2.53 -36.59 -13.41
CA LEU A 353 -1.88 -35.43 -14.03
C LEU A 353 -0.35 -35.43 -13.82
N LEU A 354 0.11 -35.86 -12.65
CA LEU A 354 1.54 -36.02 -12.36
C LEU A 354 2.17 -37.26 -13.02
N ALA A 355 1.46 -38.41 -13.01
CA ALA A 355 1.94 -39.67 -13.58
C ALA A 355 1.96 -39.65 -15.12
N GLY A 356 0.97 -39.03 -15.75
CA GLY A 356 0.86 -38.84 -17.19
C GLY A 356 1.92 -37.99 -17.86
N ARG A 357 2.84 -37.37 -17.08
CA ARG A 357 3.87 -36.45 -17.55
C ARG A 357 5.24 -36.83 -17.01
N LYS A 358 6.25 -36.75 -17.86
CA LYS A 358 7.65 -36.89 -17.44
C LYS A 358 8.29 -35.52 -17.13
N ALA A 359 7.83 -34.46 -17.77
CA ALA A 359 8.27 -33.09 -17.61
C ALA A 359 7.14 -32.12 -18.00
N ASN A 360 7.36 -30.81 -17.74
CA ASN A 360 6.47 -29.73 -18.09
C ASN A 360 5.08 -29.78 -17.39
N GLY A 361 4.29 -28.75 -17.57
CA GLY A 361 2.90 -28.64 -17.05
C GLY A 361 2.79 -27.75 -15.82
N ILE A 362 1.72 -26.97 -15.82
CA ILE A 362 1.32 -26.14 -14.65
C ILE A 362 0.00 -26.68 -14.14
N ILE A 363 0.02 -27.20 -12.90
CA ILE A 363 -1.12 -27.87 -12.26
C ILE A 363 -1.53 -27.09 -11.02
N PHE A 364 -2.76 -26.59 -11.01
CA PHE A 364 -3.37 -25.92 -9.87
C PHE A 364 -4.08 -26.93 -8.97
N THR A 365 -3.90 -26.79 -7.68
CA THR A 365 -4.53 -27.65 -6.68
C THR A 365 -4.66 -26.93 -5.35
N THR A 366 -5.65 -27.33 -4.56
CA THR A 366 -5.83 -26.83 -3.20
C THR A 366 -5.27 -27.81 -2.17
N MET A 367 -4.90 -27.30 -0.98
CA MET A 367 -4.36 -28.10 0.12
C MET A 367 -5.28 -29.23 0.55
N GLN A 368 -6.60 -29.05 0.46
CA GLN A 368 -7.61 -30.02 0.86
C GLN A 368 -7.59 -31.30 0.00
N LYS A 369 -6.97 -31.27 -1.18
CA LYS A 369 -6.79 -32.44 -2.04
C LYS A 369 -5.60 -33.32 -1.65
N PHE A 370 -4.81 -32.91 -0.66
CA PHE A 370 -3.76 -33.71 -0.05
C PHE A 370 -4.32 -34.37 1.23
N GLU A 371 -4.49 -35.64 1.21
CA GLU A 371 -4.98 -36.45 2.33
C GLU A 371 -3.83 -37.19 3.02
N GLU A 372 -4.03 -37.58 4.27
CA GLU A 372 -3.10 -38.41 5.01
C GLU A 372 -3.07 -39.81 4.37
N SER A 373 -2.09 -40.07 3.52
CA SER A 373 -1.85 -41.32 2.83
C SER A 373 -0.41 -41.74 3.00
N HIS A 374 -0.17 -43.03 3.12
CA HIS A 374 1.18 -43.61 3.19
C HIS A 374 1.89 -43.65 1.83
N GLU A 375 1.17 -43.44 0.73
CA GLU A 375 1.73 -43.48 -0.62
C GLU A 375 1.99 -42.07 -1.17
N ALA A 376 3.21 -41.85 -1.69
CA ALA A 376 3.56 -40.65 -2.41
C ALA A 376 2.75 -40.50 -3.71
N LEU A 377 2.31 -39.29 -4.04
CA LEU A 377 1.67 -38.99 -5.33
C LEU A 377 2.68 -39.06 -6.47
N SER A 378 3.91 -38.67 -6.22
CA SER A 378 5.02 -38.76 -7.15
C SER A 378 6.36 -38.66 -6.42
N GLU A 379 7.33 -39.49 -6.83
CA GLU A 379 8.72 -39.46 -6.34
C GLU A 379 9.66 -38.64 -7.26
N ARG A 380 9.11 -37.97 -8.25
CA ARG A 380 9.89 -37.18 -9.22
C ARG A 380 10.58 -35.98 -8.54
N LYS A 381 11.84 -35.72 -8.95
CA LYS A 381 12.65 -34.58 -8.48
C LYS A 381 12.41 -33.29 -9.28
N ASN A 382 11.88 -33.40 -10.50
CA ASN A 382 11.63 -32.24 -11.38
C ASN A 382 10.20 -31.66 -11.15
N ILE A 383 9.76 -31.62 -9.91
CA ILE A 383 8.51 -30.96 -9.50
C ILE A 383 8.86 -29.77 -8.64
N ILE A 384 8.30 -28.60 -9.02
CA ILE A 384 8.40 -27.37 -8.23
C ILE A 384 7.03 -27.06 -7.67
N VAL A 385 6.91 -26.97 -6.36
CA VAL A 385 5.67 -26.59 -5.66
C VAL A 385 5.74 -25.12 -5.32
N MET A 386 4.88 -24.32 -5.94
CA MET A 386 4.68 -22.89 -5.68
C MET A 386 3.49 -22.74 -4.75
N ALA A 387 3.72 -22.44 -3.49
CA ALA A 387 2.65 -22.26 -2.51
C ALA A 387 2.29 -20.77 -2.38
N ASP A 388 1.05 -20.41 -2.75
CA ASP A 388 0.54 -19.08 -2.48
C ASP A 388 0.05 -18.95 -1.03
N GLU A 389 0.14 -17.74 -0.47
CA GLU A 389 -0.18 -17.42 0.93
C GLU A 389 0.53 -18.35 1.94
N ALA A 390 1.82 -18.57 1.73
CA ALA A 390 2.67 -19.51 2.47
C ALA A 390 2.73 -19.30 4.00
N HIS A 391 2.30 -18.12 4.49
CA HIS A 391 2.27 -17.76 5.91
C HIS A 391 1.09 -18.37 6.70
N ARG A 392 0.10 -18.98 6.04
CA ARG A 392 -1.06 -19.52 6.76
C ARG A 392 -0.65 -20.74 7.59
N GLY A 393 -0.90 -20.70 8.90
CA GLY A 393 -0.49 -21.67 9.89
C GLY A 393 -0.94 -23.13 9.67
N GLN A 394 -1.55 -23.42 8.52
CA GLN A 394 -1.90 -24.75 8.06
C GLN A 394 -0.68 -25.54 7.54
N TYR A 395 0.45 -24.84 7.32
CA TYR A 395 1.70 -25.43 6.80
C TYR A 395 2.60 -26.06 7.87
N GLY A 396 2.10 -26.32 9.11
CA GLY A 396 2.92 -26.89 10.19
C GLY A 396 3.47 -28.28 9.88
N LEU A 397 4.73 -28.49 10.25
CA LEU A 397 5.40 -29.80 10.23
C LEU A 397 5.13 -30.63 11.50
N THR A 398 4.53 -30.02 12.51
CA THR A 398 4.33 -30.61 13.83
C THR A 398 3.18 -31.60 13.86
N GLU A 399 3.41 -32.73 14.53
CA GLU A 399 2.35 -33.67 14.89
C GLU A 399 1.81 -33.32 16.28
N LYS A 400 0.48 -33.32 16.41
CA LYS A 400 -0.22 -33.09 17.67
C LYS A 400 -1.18 -34.27 17.93
N ILE A 401 -1.22 -34.73 19.18
CA ILE A 401 -2.24 -35.69 19.60
C ILE A 401 -3.41 -34.85 20.15
N LYS A 402 -4.57 -34.97 19.51
CA LYS A 402 -5.83 -34.37 19.96
C LYS A 402 -6.68 -35.47 20.58
N MET A 403 -7.14 -35.25 21.81
CA MET A 403 -8.19 -36.07 22.39
C MET A 403 -9.53 -35.68 21.74
N THR A 404 -10.21 -36.63 21.11
CA THR A 404 -11.52 -36.47 20.50
C THR A 404 -12.42 -37.60 21.02
N LYS A 405 -13.73 -37.39 21.09
CA LYS A 405 -14.69 -38.44 21.42
C LYS A 405 -15.11 -39.14 20.14
N ASN A 406 -15.14 -40.48 20.17
CA ASN A 406 -15.69 -41.29 19.08
C ASN A 406 -17.26 -41.24 19.09
N GLU A 407 -17.90 -41.85 18.12
CA GLU A 407 -19.38 -41.91 18.01
C GLU A 407 -20.04 -42.51 19.24
N ASP A 408 -19.33 -43.32 20.00
CA ASP A 408 -19.76 -43.97 21.25
C ASP A 408 -19.47 -43.14 22.50
N GLY A 409 -18.88 -41.89 22.35
CA GLY A 409 -18.59 -41.00 23.46
C GLY A 409 -17.30 -41.28 24.24
N GLU A 410 -16.47 -42.25 23.81
CA GLU A 410 -15.18 -42.59 24.43
C GLU A 410 -14.08 -41.64 23.93
N GLU A 411 -13.21 -41.19 24.85
CA GLU A 411 -12.08 -40.33 24.50
C GLU A 411 -11.01 -41.12 23.76
N ILE A 412 -10.76 -40.76 22.52
CA ILE A 412 -9.68 -41.31 21.68
C ILE A 412 -8.63 -40.27 21.39
N ALA A 413 -7.37 -40.67 21.49
CA ALA A 413 -6.22 -39.85 21.13
C ALA A 413 -5.99 -39.90 19.61
N LYS A 414 -6.48 -38.89 18.88
CA LYS A 414 -6.30 -38.83 17.42
C LYS A 414 -4.99 -38.03 17.11
N ARG A 415 -4.10 -38.70 16.36
CA ARG A 415 -2.90 -38.06 15.81
C ARG A 415 -3.30 -37.10 14.70
N VAL A 416 -2.99 -35.82 14.84
CA VAL A 416 -3.21 -34.77 13.81
C VAL A 416 -1.84 -34.38 13.25
N VAL A 417 -1.64 -34.66 11.98
CA VAL A 417 -0.43 -34.33 11.22
C VAL A 417 -0.63 -32.97 10.55
N GLY A 418 0.37 -32.08 10.62
CA GLY A 418 0.30 -30.78 9.97
C GLY A 418 0.25 -30.91 8.45
N THR A 419 -0.54 -30.06 7.79
CA THR A 419 -0.80 -30.10 6.34
C THR A 419 0.47 -30.03 5.50
N ALA A 420 1.46 -29.22 5.91
CA ALA A 420 2.75 -29.14 5.22
C ALA A 420 3.50 -30.46 5.19
N ARG A 421 3.40 -31.23 6.27
CA ARG A 421 4.01 -32.56 6.31
C ARG A 421 3.30 -33.55 5.41
N ILE A 422 1.95 -33.50 5.34
CA ILE A 422 1.15 -34.31 4.44
C ILE A 422 1.55 -34.01 2.98
N ILE A 423 1.68 -32.74 2.60
CA ILE A 423 2.08 -32.31 1.27
C ILE A 423 3.49 -32.79 0.94
N ARG A 424 4.45 -32.60 1.87
CA ARG A 424 5.83 -33.08 1.68
C ARG A 424 5.93 -34.61 1.57
N ASN A 425 5.15 -35.35 2.34
CA ASN A 425 5.09 -36.80 2.23
C ASN A 425 4.48 -37.26 0.89
N SER A 426 3.54 -36.48 0.34
CA SER A 426 2.94 -36.75 -0.96
C SER A 426 3.87 -36.46 -2.15
N LEU A 427 4.79 -35.49 -2.01
CA LEU A 427 5.77 -35.10 -3.02
C LEU A 427 7.16 -34.97 -2.37
N PRO A 428 7.78 -36.07 -1.94
CA PRO A 428 8.95 -36.06 -1.04
C PRO A 428 10.20 -35.45 -1.68
N ASN A 429 10.36 -35.55 -2.99
CA ASN A 429 11.54 -35.07 -3.73
C ASN A 429 11.30 -33.75 -4.46
N ALA A 430 10.12 -33.11 -4.29
CA ALA A 430 9.82 -31.82 -4.91
C ALA A 430 10.55 -30.67 -4.22
N THR A 431 10.80 -29.61 -4.96
CA THR A 431 11.31 -28.33 -4.42
C THR A 431 10.14 -27.41 -4.11
N TYR A 432 10.17 -26.77 -2.94
CA TYR A 432 9.09 -25.94 -2.43
C TYR A 432 9.52 -24.49 -2.33
N ILE A 433 8.73 -23.59 -2.90
CA ILE A 433 8.88 -22.15 -2.78
C ILE A 433 7.57 -21.53 -2.27
N GLY A 434 7.66 -20.64 -1.29
CA GLY A 434 6.51 -19.95 -0.71
C GLY A 434 6.38 -18.52 -1.23
N PHE A 435 5.16 -18.13 -1.65
CA PHE A 435 4.80 -16.76 -1.98
C PHE A 435 3.85 -16.23 -0.91
N THR A 436 4.08 -15.01 -0.43
CA THR A 436 3.23 -14.41 0.59
C THR A 436 3.13 -12.90 0.46
N GLY A 437 1.95 -12.35 0.77
CA GLY A 437 1.72 -10.90 0.87
C GLY A 437 1.97 -10.32 2.26
N THR A 438 2.27 -11.17 3.25
CA THR A 438 2.44 -10.76 4.63
C THR A 438 3.69 -11.39 5.24
N PRO A 439 4.34 -10.72 6.21
CA PRO A 439 5.52 -11.26 6.87
C PRO A 439 5.17 -12.51 7.67
N ILE A 440 6.14 -13.38 7.76
CA ILE A 440 6.08 -14.53 8.66
C ILE A 440 6.47 -14.02 10.05
N SER A 441 5.56 -14.16 11.02
CA SER A 441 5.86 -13.75 12.39
C SER A 441 7.05 -14.51 12.95
N SER A 442 7.79 -13.91 13.87
CA SER A 442 8.91 -14.57 14.57
C SER A 442 8.48 -15.82 15.34
N LYS A 443 7.17 -15.99 15.59
CA LYS A 443 6.56 -17.15 16.24
C LYS A 443 6.26 -18.28 15.25
N ASP A 444 6.19 -17.99 13.94
CA ASP A 444 5.92 -18.98 12.90
C ASP A 444 7.23 -19.55 12.34
N ARG A 445 7.95 -20.32 13.16
CA ARG A 445 9.11 -21.07 12.72
C ARG A 445 8.78 -22.09 11.64
N SER A 446 7.55 -22.55 11.58
CA SER A 446 7.13 -23.64 10.70
C SER A 446 7.23 -23.30 9.21
N THR A 447 6.93 -22.07 8.80
CA THR A 447 7.05 -21.67 7.38
C THR A 447 8.50 -21.65 6.91
N ARG A 448 9.44 -21.17 7.71
CA ARG A 448 10.87 -21.25 7.40
C ARG A 448 11.40 -22.70 7.39
N GLU A 449 10.87 -23.56 8.24
CA GLU A 449 11.22 -24.99 8.25
C GLU A 449 10.76 -25.67 6.96
N VAL A 450 9.65 -25.24 6.37
CA VAL A 450 9.09 -25.80 5.13
C VAL A 450 9.77 -25.27 3.90
N PHE A 451 9.88 -23.96 3.77
CA PHE A 451 10.29 -23.28 2.53
C PHE A 451 11.75 -22.78 2.55
N GLY A 452 12.35 -22.55 3.71
CA GLY A 452 13.64 -21.89 3.87
C GLY A 452 13.52 -20.40 4.21
N ASP A 453 14.63 -19.67 4.09
CA ASP A 453 14.73 -18.25 4.41
C ASP A 453 14.07 -17.36 3.34
N TYR A 454 13.94 -16.06 3.65
CA TYR A 454 13.46 -15.08 2.68
C TYR A 454 14.40 -14.94 1.48
N ILE A 455 13.84 -14.98 0.28
CA ILE A 455 14.54 -14.73 -0.98
C ILE A 455 14.62 -13.24 -1.23
N ASP A 456 13.46 -12.58 -1.08
CA ASP A 456 13.30 -11.15 -1.30
C ASP A 456 12.16 -10.61 -0.43
N ILE A 457 12.29 -9.33 -0.06
CA ILE A 457 11.32 -8.62 0.77
C ILE A 457 10.98 -7.30 0.08
N TYR A 458 9.71 -7.16 -0.31
CA TYR A 458 9.14 -5.92 -0.80
C TYR A 458 7.97 -5.54 0.08
N ASP A 459 8.26 -4.70 1.09
CA ASP A 459 7.33 -4.35 2.14
C ASP A 459 6.29 -3.29 1.70
N MET A 460 5.33 -2.99 2.57
CA MET A 460 4.26 -2.04 2.27
C MET A 460 4.80 -0.62 2.11
N THR A 461 5.80 -0.23 2.89
CA THR A 461 6.43 1.08 2.82
C THR A 461 7.05 1.32 1.46
N GLN A 462 7.88 0.38 1.00
CA GLN A 462 8.52 0.48 -0.30
C GLN A 462 7.49 0.47 -1.43
N ALA A 463 6.44 -0.35 -1.31
CA ALA A 463 5.36 -0.38 -2.30
C ALA A 463 4.60 0.95 -2.41
N VAL A 464 4.44 1.69 -1.31
CA VAL A 464 3.84 3.03 -1.30
C VAL A 464 4.80 4.07 -1.89
N GLU A 465 6.08 4.04 -1.49
CA GLU A 465 7.13 4.92 -2.05
C GLU A 465 7.31 4.76 -3.56
N ASP A 466 7.11 3.55 -4.08
CA ASP A 466 7.19 3.22 -5.50
C ASP A 466 5.88 3.52 -6.25
N GLY A 467 4.82 3.90 -5.54
CA GLY A 467 3.49 4.08 -6.13
C GLY A 467 2.82 2.78 -6.59
N ALA A 468 3.39 1.61 -6.25
CA ALA A 468 2.79 0.30 -6.55
C ALA A 468 1.53 0.04 -5.72
N THR A 469 1.45 0.64 -4.53
CA THR A 469 0.26 0.69 -3.68
C THR A 469 0.02 2.12 -3.18
N ARG A 470 -1.15 2.37 -2.60
CA ARG A 470 -1.49 3.65 -1.99
C ARG A 470 -1.41 3.58 -0.47
N PRO A 471 -1.12 4.69 0.21
CA PRO A 471 -1.14 4.74 1.67
C PRO A 471 -2.53 4.42 2.21
N VAL A 472 -2.57 3.88 3.43
CA VAL A 472 -3.82 3.60 4.14
C VAL A 472 -3.91 4.53 5.33
N TYR A 473 -5.01 5.25 5.40
CA TYR A 473 -5.36 6.16 6.47
C TYR A 473 -6.30 5.45 7.46
N TYR A 474 -6.19 5.80 8.71
CA TYR A 474 -6.97 5.19 9.79
C TYR A 474 -7.68 6.26 10.61
N GLU A 475 -9.00 6.09 10.77
CA GLU A 475 -9.84 6.94 11.59
C GLU A 475 -10.56 6.10 12.65
N SER A 476 -10.39 6.44 13.93
CA SER A 476 -11.08 5.77 15.03
C SER A 476 -12.37 6.48 15.38
N ARG A 477 -13.50 5.78 15.25
CA ARG A 477 -14.84 6.23 15.63
C ARG A 477 -15.45 5.20 16.58
N VAL A 478 -14.96 5.13 17.80
CA VAL A 478 -15.52 4.20 18.79
C VAL A 478 -16.88 4.73 19.24
N ILE A 479 -17.92 3.95 19.00
CA ILE A 479 -19.26 4.27 19.48
C ILE A 479 -19.22 4.35 21.00
N LYS A 480 -19.66 5.46 21.57
CA LYS A 480 -20.00 5.52 23.01
C LYS A 480 -21.13 4.52 23.22
N LEU A 481 -20.77 3.32 23.60
CA LEU A 481 -21.73 2.41 24.18
C LEU A 481 -22.14 3.06 25.49
N ASN A 482 -23.35 3.56 25.56
CA ASN A 482 -24.00 3.80 26.87
C ASN A 482 -24.18 2.41 27.50
N LEU A 483 -23.09 1.85 28.03
CA LEU A 483 -23.10 0.61 28.78
C LEU A 483 -23.80 0.95 30.10
N ASP A 484 -24.89 0.25 30.37
CA ASP A 484 -25.53 0.33 31.69
C ASP A 484 -24.57 -0.25 32.76
N GLU A 485 -24.82 0.08 34.02
CA GLU A 485 -24.01 -0.38 35.15
C GLU A 485 -23.87 -1.91 35.18
N ASP A 486 -24.85 -2.67 34.67
CA ASP A 486 -24.82 -4.14 34.68
C ASP A 486 -23.87 -4.69 33.63
N THR A 487 -23.77 -4.05 32.45
CA THR A 487 -22.80 -4.41 31.40
C THR A 487 -21.38 -4.07 31.82
N LEU A 488 -21.16 -2.93 32.53
CA LEU A 488 -19.84 -2.59 33.08
C LEU A 488 -19.38 -3.60 34.15
N ARG A 489 -20.29 -4.06 35.01
CA ARG A 489 -20.02 -5.10 36.04
C ARG A 489 -19.68 -6.45 35.41
N LEU A 490 -20.33 -6.82 34.29
CA LEU A 490 -20.04 -8.04 33.57
C LEU A 490 -18.64 -7.99 32.93
N ILE A 491 -18.27 -6.86 32.36
CA ILE A 491 -16.93 -6.65 31.79
C ILE A 491 -15.86 -6.72 32.87
N ASP A 492 -16.09 -6.09 34.05
CA ASP A 492 -15.13 -6.10 35.16
C ASP A 492 -14.98 -7.51 35.77
N ALA A 493 -16.06 -8.26 35.91
CA ALA A 493 -16.04 -9.64 36.39
C ALA A 493 -15.30 -10.59 35.42
N GLU A 494 -15.33 -10.34 34.10
CA GLU A 494 -14.57 -11.14 33.10
C GLU A 494 -13.09 -10.80 33.10
N TYR A 495 -12.71 -9.53 33.38
CA TYR A 495 -11.30 -9.17 33.60
C TYR A 495 -10.72 -9.92 34.81
N ASP A 496 -11.47 -10.05 35.91
CA ASP A 496 -11.04 -10.82 37.09
C ASP A 496 -10.84 -12.31 36.78
N ILE A 497 -11.69 -12.87 35.94
CA ILE A 497 -11.59 -14.29 35.49
C ILE A 497 -10.40 -14.51 34.57
N MET A 498 -10.13 -13.58 33.64
CA MET A 498 -8.95 -13.68 32.72
C MET A 498 -7.63 -13.47 33.44
N ALA A 499 -7.59 -12.66 34.50
CA ALA A 499 -6.39 -12.41 35.31
C ALA A 499 -6.00 -13.62 36.18
N ASN A 500 -6.94 -14.50 36.51
CA ASN A 500 -6.71 -15.57 37.51
C ASN A 500 -6.45 -16.98 36.95
N ASN A 501 -6.65 -17.30 35.66
CA ASN A 501 -6.50 -18.69 35.18
C ASN A 501 -6.06 -18.82 33.72
N ALA A 502 -4.90 -19.46 33.53
CA ALA A 502 -4.40 -19.97 32.25
C ALA A 502 -4.60 -21.49 32.16
N ASP A 503 -5.83 -21.99 31.96
CA ASP A 503 -6.14 -23.41 31.80
C ASP A 503 -7.16 -23.73 30.70
N PRO A 504 -7.26 -24.95 30.15
CA PRO A 504 -7.99 -25.34 28.93
C PRO A 504 -9.49 -25.01 28.91
N GLU A 505 -10.13 -24.73 30.03
CA GLU A 505 -11.49 -24.18 30.10
C GLU A 505 -11.65 -22.78 29.45
N VAL A 506 -10.51 -22.13 29.15
CA VAL A 506 -10.45 -20.80 28.49
C VAL A 506 -11.08 -20.84 27.10
N ILE A 507 -11.05 -21.96 26.40
CA ILE A 507 -11.64 -22.09 25.04
C ILE A 507 -13.16 -22.09 25.10
N GLU A 508 -13.77 -22.73 26.10
CA GLU A 508 -15.24 -22.70 26.27
C GLU A 508 -15.73 -21.35 26.82
N LYS A 509 -14.94 -20.71 27.69
CA LYS A 509 -15.21 -19.33 28.15
C LYS A 509 -15.05 -18.32 27.02
N SER A 510 -14.06 -18.49 26.13
CA SER A 510 -13.88 -17.66 24.94
C SER A 510 -15.12 -17.68 24.02
N LYS A 511 -15.76 -18.83 23.84
CA LYS A 511 -17.03 -18.94 23.09
C LYS A 511 -18.18 -18.21 23.79
N LYS A 512 -18.20 -18.21 25.10
CA LYS A 512 -19.20 -17.50 25.89
C LYS A 512 -18.99 -15.98 25.86
N THR A 513 -17.72 -15.53 25.89
CA THR A 513 -17.32 -14.12 25.74
C THR A 513 -17.65 -13.59 24.35
N LEU A 514 -17.43 -14.40 23.31
CA LEU A 514 -17.84 -14.09 21.93
C LEU A 514 -19.36 -13.90 21.82
N GLY A 515 -20.17 -14.73 22.49
CA GLY A 515 -21.65 -14.59 22.52
C GLY A 515 -22.10 -13.34 23.25
N GLN A 516 -21.40 -12.92 24.30
CA GLN A 516 -21.70 -11.68 25.03
C GLN A 516 -21.32 -10.44 24.21
N MET A 517 -20.15 -10.45 23.55
CA MET A 517 -19.73 -9.38 22.64
C MET A 517 -20.73 -9.23 21.48
N GLU A 518 -21.22 -10.34 20.91
CA GLU A 518 -22.25 -10.32 19.89
C GLU A 518 -23.56 -9.70 20.36
N ALA A 519 -23.96 -9.95 21.60
CA ALA A 519 -25.16 -9.35 22.20
C ALA A 519 -25.02 -7.83 22.39
N VAL A 520 -23.86 -7.37 22.85
CA VAL A 520 -23.56 -5.93 23.03
C VAL A 520 -23.48 -5.21 21.68
N LEU A 521 -22.67 -5.72 20.74
CA LEU A 521 -22.51 -5.11 19.42
C LEU A 521 -23.78 -5.24 18.57
N GLY A 522 -24.61 -6.24 18.79
CA GLY A 522 -25.87 -6.48 18.09
C GLY A 522 -27.10 -5.83 18.70
N ASN A 523 -26.96 -5.03 19.75
CA ASN A 523 -28.07 -4.30 20.35
C ASN A 523 -28.62 -3.26 19.35
N ASP A 524 -29.94 -3.13 19.25
CA ASP A 524 -30.60 -2.32 18.23
C ASP A 524 -30.25 -0.82 18.34
N ASN A 525 -30.06 -0.31 19.56
CA ASN A 525 -29.63 1.08 19.78
C ASN A 525 -28.18 1.28 19.27
N THR A 526 -27.31 0.33 19.56
CA THR A 526 -25.91 0.36 19.10
C THR A 526 -25.82 0.28 17.57
N ILE A 527 -26.59 -0.62 16.94
CA ILE A 527 -26.70 -0.73 15.50
C ILE A 527 -27.26 0.55 14.88
N ASN A 528 -28.29 1.15 15.51
CA ASN A 528 -28.84 2.40 15.01
C ASN A 528 -27.82 3.54 15.03
N SER A 529 -27.10 3.71 16.13
CA SER A 529 -26.04 4.74 16.26
C SER A 529 -24.91 4.50 15.24
N LEU A 530 -24.46 3.24 15.11
CA LEU A 530 -23.47 2.84 14.11
C LEU A 530 -23.90 3.20 12.68
N VAL A 531 -25.12 2.79 12.31
CA VAL A 531 -25.61 3.00 10.94
C VAL A 531 -25.82 4.48 10.66
N CYS A 532 -26.35 5.25 11.59
CA CYS A 532 -26.51 6.70 11.43
C CYS A 532 -25.15 7.38 11.19
N ASP A 533 -24.12 7.03 11.97
CA ASP A 533 -22.78 7.59 11.79
C ASP A 533 -22.13 7.16 10.47
N ILE A 534 -22.25 5.89 10.09
CA ILE A 534 -21.76 5.42 8.80
C ILE A 534 -22.42 6.17 7.64
N LEU A 535 -23.76 6.33 7.70
CA LEU A 535 -24.50 7.03 6.65
C LEU A 535 -24.10 8.51 6.58
N ASP A 536 -24.04 9.19 7.73
CA ASP A 536 -23.61 10.58 7.81
C ASP A 536 -22.18 10.76 7.26
N HIS A 537 -21.26 9.94 7.73
CA HIS A 537 -19.88 9.97 7.24
C HIS A 537 -19.77 9.64 5.74
N TYR A 538 -20.52 8.65 5.26
CA TYR A 538 -20.49 8.25 3.86
C TYR A 538 -21.06 9.34 2.95
N GLU A 539 -22.27 9.82 3.23
CA GLU A 539 -22.98 10.80 2.43
C GLU A 539 -22.25 12.15 2.38
N ASN A 540 -21.70 12.60 3.51
CA ASN A 540 -21.05 13.91 3.57
C ASN A 540 -19.61 13.89 3.06
N TYR A 541 -18.87 12.76 3.18
CA TYR A 541 -17.43 12.77 2.93
C TYR A 541 -16.94 11.75 1.92
N ARG A 542 -17.69 10.68 1.63
CA ARG A 542 -17.18 9.55 0.85
C ARG A 542 -17.95 9.26 -0.43
N GLU A 543 -19.23 9.58 -0.52
CA GLU A 543 -20.08 9.29 -1.67
C GLU A 543 -19.59 9.97 -2.94
N GLY A 544 -19.21 11.24 -2.84
CA GLY A 544 -18.67 12.03 -3.96
C GLY A 544 -17.21 11.77 -4.32
N LEU A 545 -16.52 10.89 -3.56
CA LEU A 545 -15.10 10.64 -3.72
C LEU A 545 -14.85 9.52 -4.73
N LEU A 546 -14.10 9.78 -5.81
CA LEU A 546 -13.80 8.81 -6.87
C LEU A 546 -15.06 8.15 -7.43
N THR A 547 -15.32 6.90 -7.03
CA THR A 547 -16.47 6.09 -7.45
C THR A 547 -17.49 5.86 -6.32
N GLY A 548 -17.25 6.44 -5.15
CA GLY A 548 -18.12 6.31 -3.97
C GLY A 548 -18.15 4.90 -3.36
N LYS A 549 -17.19 4.03 -3.68
CA LYS A 549 -17.22 2.66 -3.18
C LYS A 549 -16.74 2.55 -1.74
N ALA A 550 -17.53 1.85 -0.91
CA ALA A 550 -17.26 1.58 0.48
C ALA A 550 -17.56 0.12 0.84
N MET A 551 -16.88 -0.39 1.86
CA MET A 551 -17.11 -1.73 2.40
C MET A 551 -17.37 -1.63 3.91
N ILE A 552 -18.41 -2.30 4.39
CA ILE A 552 -18.72 -2.41 5.83
C ILE A 552 -18.40 -3.83 6.28
N VAL A 553 -17.47 -3.97 7.21
CA VAL A 553 -17.05 -5.26 7.78
C VAL A 553 -17.80 -5.47 9.08
N ALA A 554 -18.79 -6.34 9.09
CA ALA A 554 -19.63 -6.61 10.24
C ALA A 554 -19.06 -7.74 11.11
N TYR A 555 -19.32 -7.69 12.42
CA TYR A 555 -18.85 -8.67 13.40
C TYR A 555 -19.33 -10.10 13.10
N SER A 556 -20.62 -10.26 12.84
CA SER A 556 -21.26 -11.55 12.57
C SER A 556 -22.35 -11.43 11.52
N ARG A 557 -22.86 -12.57 11.06
CA ARG A 557 -23.94 -12.63 10.06
C ARG A 557 -25.25 -11.98 10.54
N PRO A 558 -25.72 -12.22 11.78
CA PRO A 558 -26.88 -11.52 12.32
C PRO A 558 -26.69 -9.99 12.37
N ILE A 559 -25.51 -9.52 12.78
CA ILE A 559 -25.19 -8.09 12.82
C ILE A 559 -25.13 -7.50 11.40
N ALA A 560 -24.53 -8.19 10.44
CA ALA A 560 -24.52 -7.77 9.04
C ALA A 560 -25.94 -7.57 8.49
N MET A 561 -26.84 -8.48 8.80
CA MET A 561 -28.25 -8.39 8.40
C MET A 561 -28.98 -7.25 9.09
N LYS A 562 -28.72 -7.02 10.38
CA LYS A 562 -29.28 -5.86 11.11
C LYS A 562 -28.80 -4.53 10.51
N ILE A 563 -27.51 -4.40 10.20
CA ILE A 563 -26.95 -3.23 9.53
C ILE A 563 -27.62 -3.01 8.16
N TYR A 564 -27.75 -4.07 7.36
CA TYR A 564 -28.38 -4.01 6.05
C TYR A 564 -29.84 -3.53 6.13
N LYS A 565 -30.66 -4.18 6.98
CA LYS A 565 -32.07 -3.80 7.19
C LYS A 565 -32.17 -2.36 7.69
N ARG A 566 -31.31 -1.96 8.64
CA ARG A 566 -31.36 -0.60 9.18
C ARG A 566 -30.96 0.48 8.18
N ILE A 567 -29.99 0.20 7.31
CA ILE A 567 -29.65 1.10 6.20
C ILE A 567 -30.86 1.29 5.28
N LEU A 568 -31.54 0.23 4.88
CA LEU A 568 -32.72 0.31 3.99
C LEU A 568 -33.93 0.95 4.67
N GLU A 569 -34.09 0.83 5.98
CA GLU A 569 -35.11 1.57 6.72
C GLU A 569 -34.88 3.09 6.70
N LEU A 570 -33.61 3.51 6.84
CA LEU A 570 -33.23 4.93 6.83
C LEU A 570 -33.08 5.50 5.41
N ARG A 571 -32.77 4.64 4.43
CA ARG A 571 -32.59 4.99 3.01
C ARG A 571 -33.28 3.95 2.12
N PRO A 572 -34.62 4.01 1.99
CA PRO A 572 -35.37 3.02 1.19
C PRO A 572 -35.00 3.01 -0.30
N ASP A 573 -34.46 4.08 -0.80
CA ASP A 573 -33.99 4.25 -2.19
C ASP A 573 -32.62 3.58 -2.46
N TRP A 574 -31.93 3.06 -1.43
CA TRP A 574 -30.61 2.46 -1.57
C TRP A 574 -30.61 0.95 -1.83
N THR A 575 -31.75 0.36 -2.19
CA THR A 575 -31.86 -1.09 -2.45
C THR A 575 -30.88 -1.60 -3.51
N GLU A 576 -30.58 -0.79 -4.53
CA GLU A 576 -29.58 -1.11 -5.55
C GLU A 576 -28.14 -0.66 -5.17
N LYS A 577 -28.03 0.28 -4.24
CA LYS A 577 -26.75 0.89 -3.82
C LYS A 577 -26.01 0.05 -2.79
N VAL A 578 -26.75 -0.71 -1.96
CA VAL A 578 -26.19 -1.53 -0.87
C VAL A 578 -26.41 -3.01 -1.15
N GLY A 579 -25.34 -3.79 -1.06
CA GLY A 579 -25.41 -5.26 -1.18
C GLY A 579 -24.79 -5.93 0.03
N ILE A 580 -25.33 -7.12 0.42
CA ILE A 580 -24.78 -7.93 1.49
C ILE A 580 -24.16 -9.21 0.91
N VAL A 581 -22.93 -9.52 1.34
CA VAL A 581 -22.17 -10.69 0.85
C VAL A 581 -21.63 -11.48 2.03
N MET A 582 -22.28 -12.60 2.29
CA MET A 582 -21.90 -13.53 3.36
C MET A 582 -22.28 -14.98 3.02
N THR A 583 -21.75 -15.94 3.76
CA THR A 583 -22.11 -17.37 3.60
C THR A 583 -23.53 -17.62 4.10
N GLY A 584 -24.29 -18.48 3.42
CA GLY A 584 -25.57 -19.02 3.92
C GLY A 584 -25.31 -20.16 4.90
N GLY A 585 -26.28 -20.38 5.81
CA GLY A 585 -26.26 -21.47 6.78
C GLY A 585 -27.61 -22.22 6.78
N ASN A 586 -27.61 -23.49 7.13
CA ASN A 586 -28.82 -24.34 7.13
C ASN A 586 -29.88 -23.89 8.15
N ASN A 587 -29.47 -23.08 9.15
CA ASN A 587 -30.35 -22.58 10.22
C ASN A 587 -30.72 -21.10 10.02
N ASP A 588 -30.46 -20.53 8.84
CA ASP A 588 -30.80 -19.11 8.57
C ASP A 588 -32.32 -18.94 8.48
N PRO A 589 -32.86 -17.79 8.94
CA PRO A 589 -34.25 -17.43 8.73
C PRO A 589 -34.60 -17.46 7.23
N GLU A 590 -35.80 -17.90 6.88
CA GLU A 590 -36.26 -18.07 5.51
C GLU A 590 -36.15 -16.72 4.72
N GLU A 591 -36.44 -15.61 5.34
CA GLU A 591 -36.29 -14.25 4.76
C GLU A 591 -34.85 -13.87 4.37
N TRP A 592 -33.82 -14.56 4.90
CA TRP A 592 -32.42 -14.30 4.55
C TRP A 592 -32.02 -14.97 3.26
N HIS A 593 -32.68 -16.05 2.87
CA HIS A 593 -32.29 -16.85 1.69
C HIS A 593 -32.33 -16.04 0.40
N ASP A 594 -33.36 -15.21 0.24
CA ASP A 594 -33.51 -14.34 -0.94
C ASP A 594 -32.46 -13.23 -0.97
N ILE A 595 -32.09 -12.69 0.20
CA ILE A 595 -31.13 -11.58 0.34
C ILE A 595 -29.70 -12.10 0.14
N ILE A 596 -29.33 -13.21 0.77
CA ILE A 596 -27.97 -13.79 0.68
C ILE A 596 -27.75 -14.46 -0.68
N GLY A 597 -28.77 -15.11 -1.20
CA GLY A 597 -28.74 -15.80 -2.47
C GLY A 597 -27.73 -16.97 -2.56
N ASN A 598 -27.66 -17.54 -3.72
CA ASN A 598 -26.71 -18.63 -4.04
C ASN A 598 -25.36 -18.11 -4.56
N LYS A 599 -24.45 -19.00 -4.97
CA LYS A 599 -23.14 -18.63 -5.54
C LYS A 599 -23.28 -17.67 -6.74
N ARG A 600 -24.23 -17.94 -7.64
CA ARG A 600 -24.46 -17.13 -8.82
C ARG A 600 -24.88 -15.69 -8.46
N HIS A 601 -25.75 -15.53 -7.47
CA HIS A 601 -26.14 -14.21 -6.97
C HIS A 601 -24.94 -13.40 -6.42
N LYS A 602 -24.07 -14.08 -5.65
CA LYS A 602 -22.84 -13.46 -5.12
C LYS A 602 -21.85 -13.07 -6.22
N ASP A 603 -21.75 -13.89 -7.26
CA ASP A 603 -20.93 -13.58 -8.45
C ASP A 603 -21.48 -12.38 -9.23
N GLU A 604 -22.80 -12.23 -9.28
CA GLU A 604 -23.46 -11.05 -9.88
C GLU A 604 -23.23 -9.79 -9.03
N LEU A 605 -23.35 -9.88 -7.70
CA LEU A 605 -22.98 -8.77 -6.80
C LEU A 605 -21.51 -8.38 -6.95
N ALA A 606 -20.62 -9.37 -7.08
CA ALA A 606 -19.20 -9.13 -7.30
C ALA A 606 -18.93 -8.37 -8.62
N LYS A 607 -19.63 -8.72 -9.70
CA LYS A 607 -19.54 -8.01 -10.98
C LYS A 607 -20.06 -6.58 -10.85
N LYS A 608 -21.26 -6.41 -10.24
CA LYS A 608 -21.83 -5.07 -9.98
C LYS A 608 -20.91 -4.20 -9.13
N PHE A 609 -20.29 -4.76 -8.08
CA PHE A 609 -19.40 -3.99 -7.22
C PHE A 609 -18.06 -3.68 -7.88
N LYS A 610 -17.58 -4.50 -8.83
CA LYS A 610 -16.38 -4.19 -9.63
C LYS A 610 -16.64 -3.11 -10.67
N ASP A 611 -17.84 -3.09 -11.25
CA ASP A 611 -18.24 -2.10 -12.22
C ASP A 611 -18.40 -0.72 -11.55
N ASN A 612 -17.64 0.28 -12.04
CA ASN A 612 -17.65 1.62 -11.48
C ASN A 612 -18.89 2.43 -11.83
N ASP A 613 -19.58 2.08 -12.92
CA ASP A 613 -20.79 2.73 -13.39
C ASP A 613 -22.05 2.12 -12.78
N SER A 614 -21.94 0.97 -12.14
CA SER A 614 -23.02 0.32 -11.40
C SER A 614 -23.54 1.17 -10.25
N PRO A 615 -24.86 1.15 -9.97
CA PRO A 615 -25.43 1.81 -8.80
C PRO A 615 -24.93 1.23 -7.46
N MET A 616 -24.46 -0.02 -7.44
CA MET A 616 -23.94 -0.66 -6.23
C MET A 616 -22.63 -0.01 -5.77
N LYS A 617 -22.67 0.68 -4.63
CA LYS A 617 -21.54 1.43 -4.06
C LYS A 617 -21.08 0.90 -2.70
N ILE A 618 -21.95 0.27 -1.94
CA ILE A 618 -21.66 -0.21 -0.58
C ILE A 618 -21.83 -1.73 -0.52
N ALA A 619 -20.80 -2.41 -0.02
CA ALA A 619 -20.83 -3.84 0.25
C ALA A 619 -20.74 -4.10 1.75
N ILE A 620 -21.70 -4.87 2.30
CA ILE A 620 -21.64 -5.34 3.70
C ILE A 620 -21.13 -6.78 3.68
N VAL A 621 -20.03 -7.03 4.41
CA VAL A 621 -19.36 -8.32 4.45
C VAL A 621 -19.07 -8.74 5.89
N VAL A 622 -18.86 -10.04 6.10
CA VAL A 622 -18.38 -10.57 7.40
C VAL A 622 -16.95 -11.07 7.27
N ASP A 623 -16.70 -12.05 6.39
CA ASP A 623 -15.37 -12.60 6.11
C ASP A 623 -15.09 -12.71 4.60
N MET A 624 -16.16 -12.83 3.81
CA MET A 624 -16.06 -12.87 2.34
C MET A 624 -15.55 -11.52 1.84
N TRP A 625 -14.80 -11.56 0.75
CA TRP A 625 -14.18 -10.40 0.09
C TRP A 625 -13.05 -9.70 0.88
N LEU A 626 -12.85 -10.02 2.17
CA LEU A 626 -11.69 -9.53 2.91
C LEU A 626 -10.39 -10.13 2.39
N THR A 627 -10.48 -11.31 1.76
CA THR A 627 -9.35 -12.00 1.14
C THR A 627 -9.68 -12.35 -0.31
N GLY A 628 -8.72 -12.17 -1.21
CA GLY A 628 -8.84 -12.59 -2.61
C GLY A 628 -9.73 -11.75 -3.52
N PHE A 629 -10.47 -10.76 -3.02
CA PHE A 629 -11.35 -9.90 -3.82
C PHE A 629 -10.66 -8.58 -4.15
N ASP A 630 -10.54 -8.26 -5.43
CA ASP A 630 -9.83 -7.06 -5.91
C ASP A 630 -10.78 -6.06 -6.55
N VAL A 631 -10.83 -4.86 -5.95
CA VAL A 631 -11.57 -3.69 -6.44
C VAL A 631 -10.71 -2.45 -6.22
N PRO A 632 -9.90 -2.04 -7.20
CA PRO A 632 -8.97 -0.92 -7.06
C PRO A 632 -9.65 0.40 -6.66
N SER A 633 -10.87 0.61 -7.10
CA SER A 633 -11.66 1.81 -6.80
C SER A 633 -12.22 1.86 -5.37
N LEU A 634 -12.13 0.77 -4.58
CA LEU A 634 -12.57 0.77 -3.18
C LEU A 634 -11.69 1.72 -2.35
N ALA A 635 -12.30 2.78 -1.82
CA ALA A 635 -11.60 3.85 -1.11
C ALA A 635 -11.86 3.89 0.39
N THR A 636 -12.95 3.28 0.87
CA THR A 636 -13.35 3.36 2.29
C THR A 636 -13.72 1.99 2.84
N MET A 637 -13.26 1.71 4.05
CA MET A 637 -13.64 0.51 4.80
C MET A 637 -14.10 0.89 6.20
N TYR A 638 -15.34 0.56 6.54
CA TYR A 638 -15.92 0.70 7.88
C TYR A 638 -15.77 -0.62 8.63
N VAL A 639 -15.05 -0.61 9.75
CA VAL A 639 -14.72 -1.82 10.49
C VAL A 639 -15.54 -1.88 11.77
N TYR A 640 -16.48 -2.82 11.80
CA TYR A 640 -17.28 -3.17 12.97
C TYR A 640 -17.03 -4.63 13.38
N LYS A 641 -15.76 -5.02 13.38
CA LYS A 641 -15.30 -6.36 13.72
C LYS A 641 -13.91 -6.29 14.35
N PRO A 642 -13.69 -6.85 15.56
CA PRO A 642 -12.35 -6.99 16.13
C PRO A 642 -11.50 -7.86 15.20
N MET A 643 -10.45 -7.27 14.66
CA MET A 643 -9.50 -7.97 13.79
C MET A 643 -8.09 -7.73 14.32
N SER A 644 -7.21 -8.72 14.19
CA SER A 644 -5.82 -8.62 14.62
C SER A 644 -4.88 -9.32 13.64
N GLY A 645 -3.60 -8.96 13.72
CA GLY A 645 -2.52 -9.59 12.97
C GLY A 645 -2.81 -9.62 11.47
N TYR A 646 -2.62 -10.77 10.89
CA TYR A 646 -2.72 -11.03 9.48
C TYR A 646 -4.11 -10.72 8.86
N ASN A 647 -5.21 -11.11 9.52
CA ASN A 647 -6.56 -10.87 8.98
C ASN A 647 -6.86 -9.38 8.83
N LEU A 648 -6.37 -8.58 9.78
CA LEU A 648 -6.47 -7.12 9.73
C LEU A 648 -5.70 -6.55 8.55
N MET A 649 -4.46 -7.01 8.35
CA MET A 649 -3.61 -6.53 7.25
C MET A 649 -4.18 -6.92 5.87
N GLN A 650 -4.78 -8.10 5.74
CA GLN A 650 -5.46 -8.48 4.51
C GLN A 650 -6.69 -7.63 4.20
N ALA A 651 -7.46 -7.29 5.22
CA ALA A 651 -8.62 -6.40 5.06
C ALA A 651 -8.16 -4.99 4.62
N ILE A 652 -7.15 -4.44 5.29
CA ILE A 652 -6.58 -3.12 4.97
C ILE A 652 -6.05 -3.07 3.54
N ALA A 653 -5.42 -4.14 3.07
CA ALA A 653 -4.91 -4.23 1.71
C ALA A 653 -6.00 -4.18 0.62
N ARG A 654 -7.29 -4.18 0.98
CA ARG A 654 -8.39 -3.95 0.01
C ARG A 654 -8.51 -2.49 -0.40
N VAL A 655 -8.16 -1.55 0.49
CA VAL A 655 -8.29 -0.11 0.25
C VAL A 655 -6.98 0.55 -0.23
N ASN A 656 -5.84 -0.15 -0.25
CA ASN A 656 -4.54 0.41 -0.63
C ASN A 656 -4.20 0.30 -2.14
N ARG A 657 -5.15 -0.09 -2.97
CA ARG A 657 -4.92 -0.26 -4.42
C ARG A 657 -4.78 1.07 -5.15
N VAL A 658 -3.91 1.08 -6.16
CA VAL A 658 -3.78 2.20 -7.10
C VAL A 658 -5.00 2.25 -8.00
N PHE A 659 -5.61 3.42 -8.09
CA PHE A 659 -6.74 3.67 -8.98
C PHE A 659 -6.85 5.17 -9.28
N ARG A 660 -6.64 5.59 -10.53
CA ARG A 660 -6.73 7.00 -10.96
C ARG A 660 -6.11 7.97 -9.94
N ASP A 661 -6.83 9.02 -9.59
CA ASP A 661 -6.43 10.07 -8.65
C ASP A 661 -6.59 9.67 -7.16
N LYS A 662 -6.74 8.39 -6.87
CA LYS A 662 -6.87 7.91 -5.49
C LYS A 662 -5.56 8.17 -4.73
N GLU A 663 -5.59 9.07 -3.76
CA GLU A 663 -4.43 9.41 -2.92
C GLU A 663 -4.17 8.36 -1.83
N GLY A 664 -5.21 7.70 -1.33
CA GLY A 664 -5.10 6.65 -0.32
C GLY A 664 -6.42 5.96 0.00
N GLY A 665 -6.37 4.91 0.82
CA GLY A 665 -7.52 4.23 1.38
C GLY A 665 -7.82 4.70 2.80
N LEU A 666 -9.09 4.74 3.21
CA LEU A 666 -9.50 5.07 4.57
C LEU A 666 -10.10 3.85 5.27
N VAL A 667 -9.59 3.55 6.45
CA VAL A 667 -10.17 2.56 7.37
C VAL A 667 -10.79 3.30 8.55
N VAL A 668 -12.09 3.19 8.69
CA VAL A 668 -12.89 3.78 9.78
C VAL A 668 -13.22 2.70 10.79
N ASP A 669 -12.75 2.83 12.01
CA ASP A 669 -12.82 1.81 13.05
C ASP A 669 -13.83 2.17 14.16
N TYR A 670 -14.78 1.28 14.36
CA TYR A 670 -15.83 1.42 15.38
C TYR A 670 -15.66 0.51 16.61
N VAL A 671 -14.62 -0.32 16.66
CA VAL A 671 -14.42 -1.31 17.73
C VAL A 671 -13.08 -1.20 18.44
N GLY A 672 -12.23 -0.24 18.05
CA GLY A 672 -10.94 0.02 18.72
C GLY A 672 -9.81 -0.93 18.28
N ILE A 673 -9.66 -1.20 16.97
CA ILE A 673 -8.58 -2.05 16.44
C ILE A 673 -7.21 -1.36 16.38
N ALA A 674 -7.08 -0.09 16.76
CA ALA A 674 -5.84 0.68 16.68
C ALA A 674 -4.64 -0.04 17.33
N THR A 675 -4.82 -0.63 18.51
CA THR A 675 -3.75 -1.39 19.18
C THR A 675 -3.39 -2.66 18.42
N ALA A 676 -4.39 -3.39 17.92
CA ALA A 676 -4.18 -4.58 17.09
C ALA A 676 -3.51 -4.22 15.74
N LEU A 677 -3.85 -3.07 15.17
CA LEU A 677 -3.22 -2.53 13.96
C LEU A 677 -1.75 -2.20 14.23
N LYS A 678 -1.45 -1.46 15.29
CA LYS A 678 -0.07 -1.16 15.69
C LYS A 678 0.74 -2.44 15.95
N GLN A 679 0.16 -3.44 16.59
CA GLN A 679 0.82 -4.72 16.84
C GLN A 679 1.03 -5.51 15.55
N ALA A 680 0.04 -5.59 14.67
CA ALA A 680 0.16 -6.25 13.38
C ALA A 680 1.23 -5.58 12.51
N MET A 681 1.29 -4.25 12.50
CA MET A 681 2.34 -3.48 11.83
C MET A 681 3.71 -3.62 12.48
N ASN A 682 3.76 -3.79 13.81
CA ASN A 682 4.99 -4.08 14.53
C ASN A 682 5.59 -5.46 14.21
N ASP A 683 4.80 -6.40 13.72
CA ASP A 683 5.27 -7.69 13.22
C ASP A 683 5.89 -7.59 11.82
N TYR A 684 5.68 -6.47 11.12
CA TYR A 684 6.34 -6.13 9.86
C TYR A 684 7.80 -5.67 10.10
N THR A 685 8.51 -5.34 9.06
CA THR A 685 9.91 -4.93 9.15
C THR A 685 10.10 -3.68 10.00
N THR A 686 11.30 -3.44 10.48
CA THR A 686 11.66 -2.20 11.21
C THR A 686 11.39 -0.95 10.38
N ARG A 687 11.43 -1.08 9.05
CA ARG A 687 11.14 -0.01 8.10
C ARG A 687 9.65 0.33 8.08
N ASP A 688 8.76 -0.66 8.01
CA ASP A 688 7.32 -0.47 8.11
C ASP A 688 6.91 0.14 9.46
N LYS A 689 7.62 -0.20 10.54
CA LYS A 689 7.40 0.42 11.85
C LYS A 689 7.60 1.92 11.86
N LYS A 690 8.61 2.43 11.12
CA LYS A 690 8.89 3.87 11.05
C LYS A 690 7.79 4.65 10.32
N ASN A 691 7.21 4.05 9.28
CA ASN A 691 6.30 4.77 8.40
C ASN A 691 4.82 4.64 8.75
N TYR A 692 4.41 3.59 9.48
CA TYR A 692 3.01 3.34 9.81
C TYR A 692 2.72 3.29 11.32
N GLY A 693 3.74 3.16 12.15
CA GLY A 693 3.58 2.97 13.62
C GLY A 693 3.09 4.21 14.36
N ASP A 694 3.20 5.40 13.75
CA ASP A 694 2.96 6.68 14.38
C ASP A 694 2.38 7.76 13.47
N THR A 695 1.94 7.42 12.28
CA THR A 695 1.22 8.39 11.47
C THR A 695 -0.13 8.67 12.12
N ASP A 696 -0.12 9.66 12.98
CA ASP A 696 -1.27 10.49 13.24
C ASP A 696 -1.63 11.10 11.88
N VAL A 697 -2.54 10.43 11.19
CA VAL A 697 -3.02 10.80 9.86
C VAL A 697 -3.42 12.26 9.83
N ALA A 698 -3.97 12.72 10.95
CA ALA A 698 -4.34 14.10 11.14
C ALA A 698 -3.12 15.03 11.01
N LYS A 699 -1.94 14.66 11.54
CA LYS A 699 -0.73 15.49 11.43
C LYS A 699 -0.15 15.54 10.01
N VAL A 700 -0.28 14.47 9.24
CA VAL A 700 0.18 14.44 7.83
C VAL A 700 -0.80 15.20 6.92
N ALA A 701 -2.09 15.08 7.17
CA ALA A 701 -3.12 15.78 6.39
C ALA A 701 -3.24 17.25 6.74
N TYR A 702 -2.90 17.66 7.97
CA TYR A 702 -3.05 19.03 8.44
C TYR A 702 -2.28 20.09 7.62
N PRO A 703 -0.99 19.91 7.28
CA PRO A 703 -0.29 20.85 6.40
C PRO A 703 -0.96 21.00 5.03
N LYS A 704 -1.44 19.89 4.44
CA LYS A 704 -2.19 19.93 3.18
C LYS A 704 -3.53 20.64 3.34
N PHE A 705 -4.22 20.44 4.45
CA PHE A 705 -5.44 21.18 4.79
C PHE A 705 -5.19 22.68 4.81
N ILE A 706 -4.16 23.13 5.52
CA ILE A 706 -3.79 24.56 5.61
C ILE A 706 -3.42 25.14 4.23
N GLU A 707 -2.66 24.37 3.43
CA GLU A 707 -2.31 24.77 2.04
C GLU A 707 -3.59 24.97 1.22
N LYS A 708 -4.49 23.97 1.17
CA LYS A 708 -5.71 24.02 0.38
C LYS A 708 -6.70 25.07 0.89
N LEU A 709 -6.77 25.28 2.20
CA LEU A 709 -7.54 26.37 2.79
C LEU A 709 -7.00 27.74 2.33
N GLY A 710 -5.67 27.92 2.28
CA GLY A 710 -5.03 29.10 1.76
C GLY A 710 -5.37 29.35 0.29
N VAL A 711 -5.28 28.31 -0.55
CA VAL A 711 -5.66 28.40 -1.98
C VAL A 711 -7.12 28.82 -2.16
N CYS A 712 -8.04 28.22 -1.39
CA CYS A 712 -9.46 28.59 -1.44
C CYS A 712 -9.68 30.05 -0.98
N ARG A 713 -8.99 30.54 0.06
CA ARG A 713 -9.00 31.92 0.51
C ARG A 713 -8.55 32.87 -0.59
N ASP A 714 -7.46 32.56 -1.27
CA ASP A 714 -6.90 33.38 -2.35
C ASP A 714 -7.86 33.45 -3.53
N MET A 715 -8.56 32.35 -3.86
CA MET A 715 -9.57 32.34 -4.91
C MET A 715 -10.80 33.22 -4.60
N PHE A 716 -11.08 33.48 -3.33
CA PHE A 716 -12.11 34.43 -2.87
C PHE A 716 -11.60 35.80 -2.50
N HIS A 717 -10.37 36.13 -2.87
CA HIS A 717 -9.82 37.47 -2.62
C HIS A 717 -10.72 38.57 -3.23
N GLY A 718 -11.17 39.49 -2.38
CA GLY A 718 -12.12 40.56 -2.74
C GLY A 718 -13.59 40.23 -2.52
N PHE A 719 -13.94 39.00 -2.06
CA PHE A 719 -15.28 38.63 -1.63
C PHE A 719 -15.33 38.53 -0.11
N ASP A 720 -16.23 39.32 0.53
CA ASP A 720 -16.42 39.25 2.00
C ASP A 720 -17.38 38.12 2.39
N TYR A 721 -16.88 37.07 3.01
CA TYR A 721 -17.65 35.97 3.54
C TYR A 721 -17.68 35.91 5.08
N THR A 722 -17.28 36.97 5.77
CA THR A 722 -17.25 37.02 7.25
C THR A 722 -18.63 36.77 7.87
N LYS A 723 -19.70 37.15 7.16
CA LYS A 723 -21.08 36.90 7.59
C LYS A 723 -21.46 35.41 7.60
N PHE A 724 -20.72 34.56 6.94
CA PHE A 724 -20.90 33.13 7.08
C PHE A 724 -20.54 32.65 8.49
N THR A 725 -19.47 33.17 9.05
CA THR A 725 -18.97 32.76 10.38
C THR A 725 -19.78 33.41 11.51
N ILE A 726 -20.07 34.69 11.42
CA ILE A 726 -20.64 35.47 12.55
C ILE A 726 -22.12 35.85 12.35
N GLY A 727 -22.69 35.62 11.17
CA GLY A 727 -24.05 36.04 10.82
C GLY A 727 -25.15 35.04 11.24
N THR A 728 -26.40 35.49 11.09
CA THR A 728 -27.60 34.63 11.23
C THR A 728 -27.67 33.61 10.11
N ASP A 729 -28.49 32.56 10.25
CA ASP A 729 -28.67 31.52 9.21
C ASP A 729 -29.10 32.08 7.86
N LEU A 730 -29.93 33.16 7.86
CA LEU A 730 -30.30 33.88 6.67
C LEU A 730 -29.11 34.63 6.02
N GLU A 731 -28.24 35.22 6.82
CA GLU A 731 -27.06 35.93 6.31
C GLU A 731 -26.02 34.94 5.78
N ARG A 732 -25.87 33.78 6.43
CA ARG A 732 -25.03 32.66 5.94
C ARG A 732 -25.51 32.16 4.57
N ALA A 733 -26.80 31.90 4.41
CA ALA A 733 -27.38 31.47 3.16
C ALA A 733 -27.17 32.49 2.02
N LYS A 734 -27.36 33.79 2.32
CA LYS A 734 -27.08 34.88 1.38
C LYS A 734 -25.61 34.96 1.00
N THR A 735 -24.72 34.75 1.94
CA THR A 735 -23.27 34.78 1.72
C THR A 735 -22.85 33.62 0.80
N ILE A 736 -23.35 32.39 1.02
CA ILE A 736 -23.10 31.25 0.14
C ILE A 736 -23.61 31.52 -1.29
N SER A 737 -24.83 32.03 -1.44
CA SER A 737 -25.39 32.36 -2.75
C SER A 737 -24.58 33.45 -3.46
N GLY A 738 -24.12 34.46 -2.72
CA GLY A 738 -23.24 35.50 -3.26
C GLY A 738 -21.88 34.93 -3.71
N ALA A 739 -21.30 34.01 -2.95
CA ALA A 739 -20.06 33.34 -3.25
C ALA A 739 -20.15 32.45 -4.51
N VAL A 740 -21.24 31.72 -4.66
CA VAL A 740 -21.54 30.92 -5.86
C VAL A 740 -21.59 31.82 -7.11
N ASN A 741 -22.34 32.92 -7.02
CA ASN A 741 -22.39 33.88 -8.10
C ASN A 741 -21.02 34.52 -8.40
N TYR A 742 -20.21 34.78 -7.37
CA TYR A 742 -18.88 35.33 -7.52
C TYR A 742 -17.94 34.39 -8.29
N ILE A 743 -17.96 33.09 -8.01
CA ILE A 743 -17.15 32.09 -8.72
C ILE A 743 -17.67 31.86 -10.15
N ILE A 744 -19.01 31.79 -10.34
CA ILE A 744 -19.60 31.56 -11.67
C ILE A 744 -19.41 32.76 -12.58
N ALA A 745 -19.43 33.98 -12.04
CA ALA A 745 -19.26 35.22 -12.82
C ALA A 745 -17.81 35.46 -13.31
N ARG A 746 -16.82 34.73 -12.78
CA ARG A 746 -15.47 34.75 -13.32
C ARG A 746 -15.45 33.99 -14.63
N GLU A 747 -15.39 34.70 -15.74
CA GLU A 747 -15.52 34.20 -17.13
C GLU A 747 -14.44 33.19 -17.58
N LYS A 748 -13.50 32.82 -16.75
CA LYS A 748 -12.48 31.82 -17.09
C LYS A 748 -12.95 30.44 -16.60
N GLU A 749 -13.39 29.59 -17.51
CA GLU A 749 -13.77 28.19 -17.22
C GLU A 749 -12.74 27.46 -16.36
N LYS A 750 -11.45 27.73 -16.54
CA LYS A 750 -10.38 27.14 -15.75
C LYS A 750 -10.41 27.51 -14.26
N GLU A 751 -10.84 28.72 -13.88
CA GLU A 751 -10.85 29.13 -12.46
C GLU A 751 -11.97 28.43 -11.67
N LYS A 752 -13.12 28.22 -12.30
CA LYS A 752 -14.23 27.48 -11.71
C LYS A 752 -13.88 26.01 -11.47
N ASP A 753 -13.30 25.34 -12.46
CA ASP A 753 -12.90 23.94 -12.36
C ASP A 753 -11.75 23.76 -11.37
N THR A 754 -10.83 24.73 -11.31
CA THR A 754 -9.77 24.75 -10.30
C THR A 754 -10.36 24.89 -8.90
N PHE A 755 -11.33 25.80 -8.69
CA PHE A 755 -12.00 25.92 -7.39
C PHE A 755 -12.69 24.63 -6.98
N ILE A 756 -13.44 23.98 -7.88
CA ILE A 756 -14.12 22.71 -7.60
C ILE A 756 -13.09 21.65 -7.14
N LYS A 757 -11.94 21.57 -7.81
CA LYS A 757 -10.85 20.63 -7.47
C LYS A 757 -10.20 20.96 -6.12
N GLU A 758 -9.81 22.20 -5.91
CA GLU A 758 -9.10 22.62 -4.70
C GLU A 758 -10.01 22.55 -3.45
N ALA A 759 -11.28 22.94 -3.57
CA ALA A 759 -12.24 22.81 -2.49
C ALA A 759 -12.59 21.33 -2.18
N LEU A 760 -12.55 20.45 -3.18
CA LEU A 760 -12.67 19.00 -2.95
C LEU A 760 -11.46 18.48 -2.18
N MET A 761 -10.24 18.87 -2.54
CA MET A 761 -9.03 18.50 -1.84
C MET A 761 -9.00 19.04 -0.41
N LEU A 762 -9.46 20.27 -0.20
CA LEU A 762 -9.64 20.87 1.12
C LEU A 762 -10.58 20.02 1.99
N HIS A 763 -11.73 19.65 1.43
CA HIS A 763 -12.72 18.79 2.11
C HIS A 763 -12.15 17.41 2.46
N GLN A 764 -11.41 16.79 1.52
CA GLN A 764 -10.72 15.51 1.75
C GLN A 764 -9.66 15.62 2.86
N ALA A 765 -8.84 16.67 2.83
CA ALA A 765 -7.84 16.90 3.86
C ALA A 765 -8.51 17.15 5.23
N LEU A 766 -9.60 17.93 5.29
CA LEU A 766 -10.37 18.15 6.51
C LEU A 766 -10.91 16.85 7.10
N SER A 767 -11.43 15.95 6.26
CA SER A 767 -11.95 14.65 6.73
C SER A 767 -10.88 13.77 7.40
N LEU A 768 -9.61 14.02 7.09
CA LEU A 768 -8.45 13.28 7.62
C LEU A 768 -7.82 13.95 8.85
N CYS A 769 -8.00 15.27 9.01
CA CYS A 769 -7.35 16.04 10.09
C CYS A 769 -8.33 16.89 10.93
N SER A 770 -9.62 16.57 10.90
CA SER A 770 -10.66 17.36 11.59
C SER A 770 -10.38 17.54 13.09
N SER A 771 -9.69 16.59 13.72
CA SER A 771 -9.27 16.67 15.12
C SER A 771 -8.20 17.72 15.44
N LEU A 772 -7.39 18.12 14.45
CA LEU A 772 -6.33 19.12 14.60
C LEU A 772 -6.77 20.53 14.15
N VAL A 773 -7.88 20.60 13.42
CA VAL A 773 -8.36 21.84 12.83
C VAL A 773 -9.16 22.63 13.85
N CYS A 774 -8.83 23.91 14.06
CA CYS A 774 -9.58 24.78 14.93
C CYS A 774 -11.02 25.02 14.40
N GLU A 775 -11.94 25.40 15.28
CA GLU A 775 -13.34 25.60 14.94
C GLU A 775 -13.54 26.65 13.82
N ALA A 776 -12.76 27.70 13.84
CA ALA A 776 -12.82 28.77 12.83
C ALA A 776 -12.46 28.25 11.43
N ASP A 777 -11.36 27.49 11.30
CA ASP A 777 -10.91 26.93 10.03
C ASP A 777 -11.85 25.82 9.53
N ARG A 778 -12.46 25.03 10.43
CA ARG A 778 -13.50 24.06 10.08
C ARG A 778 -14.73 24.74 9.49
N PHE A 779 -15.17 25.81 10.12
CA PHE A 779 -16.32 26.59 9.67
C PHE A 779 -16.08 27.22 8.29
N GLU A 780 -14.86 27.72 8.07
CA GLU A 780 -14.45 28.30 6.80
C GLU A 780 -14.34 27.22 5.70
N ALA A 781 -13.78 26.05 6.01
CA ALA A 781 -13.75 24.92 5.09
C ALA A 781 -15.17 24.44 4.71
N ALA A 782 -16.11 24.46 5.67
CA ALA A 782 -17.51 24.16 5.41
C ALA A 782 -18.17 25.20 4.47
N PHE A 783 -17.76 26.47 4.54
CA PHE A 783 -18.16 27.49 3.59
C PHE A 783 -17.74 27.13 2.16
N PHE A 784 -16.47 26.86 1.92
CA PHE A 784 -15.94 26.50 0.60
C PHE A 784 -16.57 25.22 0.06
N GLU A 785 -16.81 24.23 0.91
CA GLU A 785 -17.50 23.00 0.51
C GLU A 785 -18.95 23.26 0.09
N SER A 786 -19.69 24.07 0.86
CA SER A 786 -21.07 24.46 0.51
C SER A 786 -21.12 25.18 -0.84
N VAL A 787 -20.17 26.09 -1.10
CA VAL A 787 -20.05 26.77 -2.41
C VAL A 787 -19.74 25.77 -3.52
N ARG A 788 -18.77 24.85 -3.31
CA ARG A 788 -18.39 23.82 -4.28
C ARG A 788 -19.57 22.96 -4.71
N VAL A 789 -20.32 22.43 -3.74
CA VAL A 789 -21.48 21.56 -3.99
C VAL A 789 -22.54 22.29 -4.84
N LEU A 790 -22.81 23.56 -4.53
CA LEU A 790 -23.78 24.35 -5.28
C LEU A 790 -23.28 24.71 -6.69
N VAL A 791 -22.02 25.05 -6.85
CA VAL A 791 -21.41 25.27 -8.17
C VAL A 791 -21.52 24.01 -9.04
N LEU A 792 -21.21 22.83 -8.50
CA LEU A 792 -21.37 21.55 -9.20
C LEU A 792 -22.83 21.29 -9.62
N ARG A 793 -23.79 21.53 -8.73
CA ARG A 793 -25.21 21.33 -9.02
C ARG A 793 -25.69 22.26 -10.13
N LEU A 794 -25.25 23.53 -10.16
CA LEU A 794 -25.61 24.50 -11.16
C LEU A 794 -24.92 24.21 -12.51
N THR A 795 -23.72 23.69 -12.53
CA THR A 795 -22.95 23.40 -13.75
C THR A 795 -23.29 22.05 -14.37
N ASN A 796 -23.64 21.03 -13.58
CA ASN A 796 -24.09 19.72 -14.06
C ASN A 796 -25.58 19.71 -14.46
N ALA A 797 -26.33 20.78 -14.18
CA ALA A 797 -27.74 20.93 -14.53
C ALA A 797 -27.99 21.30 -16.01
N GLY A 798 -27.00 21.15 -16.89
CA GLY A 798 -27.14 21.39 -18.34
C GLY A 798 -28.05 20.42 -19.09
N THR A 799 -28.72 19.49 -18.41
CA THR A 799 -29.72 18.55 -18.99
C THR A 799 -31.07 18.57 -18.26
N GLY A 800 -31.64 19.74 -18.02
CA GLY A 800 -33.08 19.89 -17.72
C GLY A 800 -33.44 20.30 -16.29
N LYS A 801 -34.04 21.44 -16.21
CA LYS A 801 -34.70 22.20 -15.13
C LYS A 801 -33.81 23.17 -14.34
N LYS A 802 -33.99 24.43 -14.64
CA LYS A 802 -33.53 25.57 -13.84
C LYS A 802 -34.20 25.50 -12.47
N ILE A 803 -33.38 25.32 -11.42
CA ILE A 803 -33.85 25.38 -10.03
C ILE A 803 -34.10 26.86 -9.68
N SER A 804 -35.23 27.16 -9.09
CA SER A 804 -35.61 28.53 -8.69
C SER A 804 -34.87 28.96 -7.41
N LEU A 805 -34.63 30.24 -7.24
CA LEU A 805 -33.97 30.85 -6.09
C LEU A 805 -34.58 30.42 -4.72
N PRO A 806 -35.93 30.30 -4.56
CA PRO A 806 -36.54 29.79 -3.33
C PRO A 806 -36.21 28.32 -3.05
N GLU A 807 -36.07 27.46 -4.06
CA GLU A 807 -35.76 26.05 -3.98
C GLU A 807 -34.28 25.84 -3.61
N MET A 808 -33.39 26.72 -4.08
CA MET A 808 -31.98 26.78 -3.73
C MET A 808 -31.79 27.19 -2.26
N ASN A 809 -32.51 28.21 -1.79
CA ASN A 809 -32.46 28.68 -0.41
C ASN A 809 -33.03 27.63 0.57
N ALA A 810 -34.06 26.88 0.20
CA ALA A 810 -34.61 25.79 1.02
C ALA A 810 -33.60 24.64 1.17
N ARG A 811 -32.88 24.27 0.11
CA ARG A 811 -31.84 23.21 0.15
C ARG A 811 -30.58 23.65 0.90
N ILE A 812 -30.20 24.93 0.78
CA ILE A 812 -29.09 25.52 1.58
C ILE A 812 -29.44 25.51 3.08
N ASN A 813 -30.66 25.86 3.46
CA ASN A 813 -31.13 25.82 4.84
C ASN A 813 -31.18 24.38 5.39
N GLU A 814 -31.48 23.39 4.57
CA GLU A 814 -31.47 21.98 4.93
C GLU A 814 -30.04 21.46 5.16
N LEU A 815 -29.08 21.87 4.31
CA LEU A 815 -27.65 21.57 4.46
C LEU A 815 -27.05 22.24 5.71
N LEU A 816 -27.43 23.48 6.01
CA LEU A 816 -27.02 24.20 7.23
C LEU A 816 -27.60 23.57 8.50
N LYS A 817 -28.85 23.07 8.47
CA LYS A 817 -29.45 22.32 9.58
C LYS A 817 -28.78 20.97 9.82
N GLN A 818 -28.30 20.31 8.76
CA GLN A 818 -27.58 19.03 8.87
C GLN A 818 -26.16 19.23 9.43
N SER A 819 -25.47 20.33 9.12
CA SER A 819 -24.16 20.66 9.65
C SER A 819 -24.14 21.06 11.13
N ILE A 820 -25.31 21.43 11.71
CA ILE A 820 -25.45 21.89 13.10
C ILE A 820 -25.95 20.78 14.06
N LYS A 821 -26.41 19.63 13.55
CA LYS A 821 -26.96 18.51 14.34
C LYS A 821 -26.05 17.29 14.42
N SER A 822 -24.82 17.45 14.82
CA SER A 822 -23.95 16.32 15.16
C SER A 822 -23.63 16.30 16.67
N GLU A 823 -24.62 15.99 17.48
CA GLU A 823 -24.41 15.56 18.85
C GLU A 823 -24.67 14.05 18.93
N GLY A 824 -23.67 13.20 18.71
CA GLY A 824 -23.92 11.77 18.88
C GLY A 824 -22.77 10.79 18.70
N VAL A 825 -21.73 11.12 17.96
CA VAL A 825 -20.55 10.26 17.82
C VAL A 825 -19.31 11.05 18.19
N ILE A 826 -18.62 10.60 19.21
CA ILE A 826 -17.36 11.21 19.66
C ILE A 826 -16.23 10.56 18.90
N ASN A 827 -15.51 11.34 18.10
CA ASN A 827 -14.16 11.00 17.70
C ASN A 827 -13.29 11.00 18.95
N LEU A 828 -12.93 9.85 19.47
CA LEU A 828 -12.16 9.69 20.73
C LEU A 828 -10.80 10.41 20.71
N PHE A 829 -10.33 10.86 19.54
CA PHE A 829 -9.11 11.62 19.40
C PHE A 829 -9.34 13.13 19.19
N SER A 830 -10.52 13.56 18.70
CA SER A 830 -10.81 14.99 18.54
C SER A 830 -11.15 15.69 19.85
N ASP A 831 -11.80 14.97 20.77
CA ASP A 831 -12.23 15.52 22.06
C ASP A 831 -11.21 15.30 23.21
N MET A 832 -10.13 14.53 22.99
CA MET A 832 -9.04 14.36 23.95
C MET A 832 -8.26 15.63 24.27
N LYS A 833 -8.60 16.79 23.68
CA LYS A 833 -7.89 18.05 23.97
C LYS A 833 -8.43 18.79 25.17
N GLU A 834 -9.64 18.55 25.65
CA GLU A 834 -10.18 19.29 26.81
C GLU A 834 -10.92 18.48 27.86
N GLU A 835 -11.59 17.35 27.56
CA GLU A 835 -12.44 16.62 28.52
C GLU A 835 -11.86 15.31 29.09
N PHE A 836 -10.80 14.71 28.46
CA PHE A 836 -10.19 13.45 28.92
C PHE A 836 -8.66 13.51 28.96
N SER A 837 -8.12 14.63 29.36
CA SER A 837 -6.66 14.78 29.55
C SER A 837 -6.24 14.13 30.89
N LEU A 838 -5.14 13.34 30.85
CA LEU A 838 -4.42 12.92 32.07
C LEU A 838 -4.03 14.12 32.93
N PHE A 839 -4.14 15.32 32.39
CA PHE A 839 -3.83 16.60 33.03
C PHE A 839 -5.05 17.30 33.66
N ASP A 840 -6.28 16.73 33.48
CA ASP A 840 -7.49 17.25 34.13
C ASP A 840 -7.66 16.64 35.52
N PRO A 841 -7.60 17.44 36.61
CA PRO A 841 -7.79 16.94 37.96
C PRO A 841 -9.19 16.34 38.22
N ASN A 842 -10.22 16.83 37.50
CA ASN A 842 -11.60 16.35 37.67
C ASN A 842 -11.74 14.94 37.08
N PHE A 843 -11.15 14.69 35.93
CA PHE A 843 -11.14 13.38 35.29
C PHE A 843 -10.40 12.33 36.15
N LEU A 844 -9.23 12.70 36.69
CA LEU A 844 -8.49 11.81 37.58
C LEU A 844 -9.28 11.51 38.89
N GLU A 845 -10.06 12.50 39.37
CA GLU A 845 -10.93 12.31 40.53
C GLU A 845 -12.11 11.37 40.19
N GLU A 846 -12.70 11.48 39.01
CA GLU A 846 -13.76 10.58 38.54
C GLU A 846 -13.28 9.13 38.42
N ILE A 847 -12.10 8.89 37.83
CA ILE A 847 -11.50 7.55 37.78
C ILE A 847 -11.27 6.98 39.17
N SER A 848 -10.84 7.80 40.14
CA SER A 848 -10.60 7.35 41.49
C SER A 848 -11.89 6.88 42.20
N LYS A 849 -13.04 7.43 41.79
CA LYS A 849 -14.39 7.13 42.35
C LYS A 849 -15.12 6.01 41.59
N MET A 850 -14.58 5.50 40.50
CA MET A 850 -15.18 4.39 39.75
C MET A 850 -15.38 3.17 40.65
N LYS A 851 -16.51 2.51 40.54
CA LYS A 851 -16.83 1.28 41.27
C LYS A 851 -16.09 0.08 40.69
N GLU A 852 -15.88 0.10 39.37
CA GLU A 852 -15.22 -0.95 38.57
C GLU A 852 -13.69 -0.75 38.62
N LYS A 853 -13.04 -1.27 39.68
CA LYS A 853 -11.62 -1.02 39.96
C LYS A 853 -10.67 -1.55 38.87
N ASN A 854 -10.95 -2.72 38.31
CA ASN A 854 -10.12 -3.29 37.24
C ASN A 854 -10.16 -2.43 35.97
N LEU A 855 -11.33 -1.91 35.62
CA LEU A 855 -11.50 -1.00 34.49
C LEU A 855 -10.73 0.32 34.72
N ALA A 856 -10.79 0.87 35.93
CA ALA A 856 -10.05 2.06 36.36
C ALA A 856 -8.52 1.86 36.23
N ILE A 857 -7.99 0.69 36.64
CA ILE A 857 -6.57 0.34 36.50
C ILE A 857 -6.17 0.28 35.01
N GLU A 858 -6.92 -0.42 34.16
CA GLU A 858 -6.59 -0.54 32.76
C GLU A 858 -6.70 0.81 32.01
N LEU A 859 -7.64 1.65 32.37
CA LEU A 859 -7.78 2.99 31.81
C LEU A 859 -6.58 3.88 32.17
N LEU A 860 -6.20 3.92 33.46
CA LEU A 860 -5.01 4.66 33.92
C LEU A 860 -3.73 4.13 33.29
N LYS A 861 -3.57 2.82 33.23
CA LYS A 861 -2.42 2.16 32.61
C LYS A 861 -2.29 2.55 31.13
N LYS A 862 -3.40 2.58 30.39
CA LYS A 862 -3.41 2.97 28.97
C LYS A 862 -3.03 4.45 28.81
N LEU A 863 -3.64 5.34 29.57
CA LEU A 863 -3.37 6.78 29.51
C LEU A 863 -1.93 7.14 29.92
N ILE A 864 -1.42 6.52 30.98
CA ILE A 864 -0.04 6.72 31.42
C ILE A 864 0.94 6.17 30.39
N ALA A 865 0.70 4.96 29.85
CA ALA A 865 1.55 4.36 28.82
C ALA A 865 1.61 5.22 27.55
N GLU A 866 0.51 5.85 27.17
CA GLU A 866 0.44 6.77 26.03
C GLU A 866 1.32 8.01 26.27
N GLN A 867 1.22 8.64 27.45
CA GLN A 867 2.06 9.80 27.80
C GLN A 867 3.55 9.44 27.94
N VAL A 868 3.86 8.28 28.51
CA VAL A 868 5.23 7.76 28.55
C VAL A 868 5.75 7.49 27.13
N SER A 869 4.90 7.04 26.20
CA SER A 869 5.27 6.86 24.78
C SER A 869 5.63 8.19 24.12
N ILE A 870 4.90 9.27 24.42
CA ILE A 870 5.24 10.62 23.93
C ILE A 870 6.64 11.03 24.42
N TYR A 871 6.92 10.87 25.72
CA TYR A 871 8.25 11.16 26.26
C TYR A 871 9.34 10.25 25.69
N ARG A 872 9.04 9.00 25.34
CA ARG A 872 9.99 8.08 24.69
C ARG A 872 10.51 8.65 23.37
N ARG A 873 9.74 9.49 22.71
CA ARG A 873 10.12 10.13 21.46
C ARG A 873 10.78 11.49 21.66
N THR A 874 10.35 12.23 22.66
CA THR A 874 10.75 13.62 22.86
C THR A 874 11.81 13.82 23.93
N ASN A 875 11.84 12.95 24.96
CA ASN A 875 12.71 13.14 26.12
C ASN A 875 13.10 11.79 26.74
N VAL A 876 14.32 11.34 26.47
CA VAL A 876 14.86 10.04 26.94
C VAL A 876 14.78 9.93 28.46
N VAL A 877 15.20 10.98 29.20
CA VAL A 877 15.32 10.94 30.65
C VAL A 877 13.97 10.81 31.33
N LYS A 878 12.99 11.59 30.89
CA LYS A 878 11.61 11.51 31.43
C LYS A 878 10.96 10.17 31.08
N SER A 879 11.19 9.66 29.87
CA SER A 879 10.69 8.36 29.44
C SER A 879 11.20 7.22 30.31
N GLU A 880 12.50 7.14 30.55
CA GLU A 880 13.09 6.11 31.43
C GLU A 880 12.49 6.18 32.85
N LYS A 881 12.47 7.38 33.45
CA LYS A 881 11.94 7.59 34.79
C LYS A 881 10.49 7.14 34.96
N PHE A 882 9.62 7.58 34.06
CA PHE A 882 8.19 7.29 34.17
C PHE A 882 7.85 5.83 33.79
N SER A 883 8.60 5.24 32.82
CA SER A 883 8.49 3.80 32.50
C SER A 883 8.83 2.92 33.70
N GLU A 884 9.91 3.21 34.41
CA GLU A 884 10.32 2.43 35.59
C GLU A 884 9.29 2.49 36.70
N ILE A 885 8.74 3.69 36.99
CA ILE A 885 7.72 3.86 38.05
C ILE A 885 6.45 3.08 37.69
N MET A 886 5.97 3.19 36.46
CA MET A 886 4.78 2.47 35.98
C MET A 886 4.99 0.95 36.05
N GLN A 887 6.11 0.46 35.54
CA GLN A 887 6.43 -0.97 35.55
C GLN A 887 6.53 -1.53 36.96
N ARG A 888 7.09 -0.76 37.88
CA ARG A 888 7.22 -1.16 39.29
C ARG A 888 5.85 -1.29 39.95
N ALA A 889 4.94 -0.33 39.75
CA ALA A 889 3.58 -0.35 40.30
C ALA A 889 2.79 -1.55 39.74
N ILE A 890 2.87 -1.79 38.42
CA ILE A 890 2.19 -2.92 37.77
C ILE A 890 2.73 -4.26 38.26
N ASN A 891 4.06 -4.41 38.36
CA ASN A 891 4.67 -5.66 38.83
C ASN A 891 4.31 -5.93 40.30
N ALA A 892 4.27 -4.90 41.18
CA ALA A 892 3.88 -5.07 42.56
C ALA A 892 2.38 -5.48 42.68
N TYR A 893 1.52 -4.96 41.84
CA TYR A 893 0.13 -5.37 41.75
C TYR A 893 -0.02 -6.83 41.24
N LEU A 894 0.62 -7.19 40.15
CA LEU A 894 0.58 -8.55 39.60
C LEU A 894 1.13 -9.62 40.56
N ASN A 895 2.08 -9.24 41.38
CA ASN A 895 2.64 -10.11 42.43
C ASN A 895 1.84 -10.11 43.76
N GLY A 896 0.66 -9.45 43.76
CA GLY A 896 -0.21 -9.40 44.93
C GLY A 896 0.34 -8.56 46.10
N MET A 897 1.32 -7.68 45.83
CA MET A 897 1.91 -6.79 46.86
C MET A 897 1.11 -5.49 47.04
N LEU A 898 0.23 -5.16 46.10
CA LEU A 898 -0.67 -4.00 46.12
C LEU A 898 -2.09 -4.46 45.83
N THR A 899 -3.06 -3.85 46.54
CA THR A 899 -4.49 -3.99 46.27
C THR A 899 -4.88 -3.14 45.06
N ASN A 900 -6.09 -3.36 44.52
CA ASN A 900 -6.64 -2.55 43.43
C ASN A 900 -6.67 -1.06 43.77
N GLU A 901 -6.99 -0.69 45.02
CA GLU A 901 -7.04 0.69 45.49
C GLU A 901 -5.63 1.30 45.58
N GLU A 902 -4.64 0.55 46.06
CA GLU A 902 -3.26 0.99 46.19
C GLU A 902 -2.60 1.21 44.86
N VAL A 903 -2.82 0.32 43.89
CA VAL A 903 -2.25 0.50 42.51
C VAL A 903 -2.92 1.67 41.80
N ILE A 904 -4.22 1.91 41.95
CA ILE A 904 -4.90 3.10 41.43
C ILE A 904 -4.30 4.38 42.05
N ALA A 905 -4.08 4.41 43.36
CA ALA A 905 -3.47 5.54 44.05
C ALA A 905 -2.04 5.83 43.54
N GLU A 906 -1.21 4.80 43.33
CA GLU A 906 0.14 4.96 42.75
C GLU A 906 0.09 5.44 41.30
N MET A 907 -0.82 4.93 40.48
CA MET A 907 -1.01 5.38 39.11
C MET A 907 -1.52 6.82 39.00
N LEU A 908 -2.45 7.23 39.88
CA LEU A 908 -2.92 8.61 39.98
C LEU A 908 -1.79 9.57 40.39
N LYS A 909 -0.90 9.13 41.30
CA LYS A 909 0.28 9.89 41.70
C LYS A 909 1.25 10.06 40.50
N LEU A 910 1.45 9.00 39.74
CA LEU A 910 2.28 9.04 38.52
C LEU A 910 1.65 9.97 37.47
N ALA A 911 0.33 9.92 37.26
CA ALA A 911 -0.40 10.82 36.37
C ALA A 911 -0.22 12.30 36.74
N LYS A 912 -0.29 12.64 38.04
CA LYS A 912 -0.02 13.99 38.53
C LYS A 912 1.43 14.43 38.27
N GLN A 913 2.41 13.55 38.48
CA GLN A 913 3.81 13.82 38.17
C GLN A 913 4.06 14.05 36.67
N LEU A 914 3.38 13.32 35.81
CA LEU A 914 3.41 13.53 34.36
C LEU A 914 2.82 14.90 33.98
N ALA A 915 1.70 15.31 34.60
CA ALA A 915 1.09 16.61 34.41
C ALA A 915 2.01 17.79 34.84
N GLU A 916 2.72 17.63 35.95
CA GLU A 916 3.69 18.61 36.43
C GLU A 916 4.90 18.70 35.48
N ALA A 917 5.41 17.57 35.03
CA ALA A 917 6.52 17.49 34.10
C ALA A 917 6.21 18.13 32.74
N HIS A 918 4.96 18.10 32.30
CA HIS A 918 4.52 18.74 31.06
C HIS A 918 4.60 20.27 31.14
N LYS A 919 4.32 20.85 32.31
CA LYS A 919 4.37 22.31 32.56
C LYS A 919 5.75 22.83 32.93
N GLU A 920 6.74 21.96 33.11
CA GLU A 920 8.08 22.34 33.57
C GLU A 920 8.84 23.20 32.56
N GLY A 921 8.69 22.90 31.26
CA GLY A 921 9.33 23.69 30.18
C GLY A 921 8.85 25.14 30.14
N GLU A 922 7.56 25.37 30.29
CA GLU A 922 6.99 26.72 30.34
C GLU A 922 7.53 27.54 31.53
N LYS A 923 7.67 26.89 32.68
CA LYS A 923 8.20 27.52 33.89
C LYS A 923 9.67 27.91 33.77
N LEU A 924 10.47 27.15 33.00
CA LEU A 924 11.90 27.39 32.77
C LEU A 924 12.17 28.26 31.52
N GLY A 925 11.14 28.61 30.76
CA GLY A 925 11.29 29.36 29.51
C GLY A 925 12.08 28.61 28.45
N LEU A 926 11.93 27.27 28.39
CA LEU A 926 12.55 26.34 27.46
C LEU A 926 11.51 25.75 26.53
N THR A 927 11.87 25.60 25.27
CA THR A 927 11.08 24.81 24.33
C THR A 927 11.10 23.31 24.72
N ALA A 928 10.22 22.49 24.17
CA ALA A 928 10.18 21.05 24.46
C ALA A 928 11.52 20.35 24.13
N ASP A 929 12.18 20.75 23.07
CA ASP A 929 13.49 20.21 22.66
C ASP A 929 14.60 20.66 23.62
N GLU A 930 14.60 21.92 23.97
CA GLU A 930 15.57 22.47 24.92
C GLU A 930 15.40 21.85 26.32
N LEU A 931 14.14 21.62 26.75
CA LEU A 931 13.85 20.93 28.00
C LEU A 931 14.42 19.50 27.98
N ALA A 932 14.34 18.78 26.88
CA ALA A 932 14.90 17.44 26.75
C ALA A 932 16.41 17.43 26.84
N PHE A 933 17.11 18.43 26.30
CA PHE A 933 18.54 18.61 26.47
C PHE A 933 18.91 19.07 27.89
N TYR A 934 18.06 19.90 28.52
CA TYR A 934 18.22 20.29 29.93
C TYR A 934 18.16 19.06 30.85
N ASP A 935 17.15 18.19 30.64
CA ASP A 935 17.02 16.96 31.41
C ASP A 935 18.20 16.00 31.18
N ALA A 936 18.69 15.92 29.92
CA ALA A 936 19.88 15.12 29.60
C ALA A 936 21.14 15.60 30.28
N LEU A 937 21.32 16.91 30.40
CA LEU A 937 22.45 17.51 31.10
C LEU A 937 22.37 17.39 32.63
N THR A 938 21.14 17.36 33.17
CA THR A 938 20.89 17.36 34.62
C THR A 938 20.51 15.98 35.17
N LYS A 939 20.62 14.91 34.36
CA LYS A 939 20.33 13.52 34.78
C LYS A 939 21.06 13.10 36.05
N PRO A 940 22.36 13.45 36.24
CA PRO A 940 22.99 13.32 37.55
C PRO A 940 22.54 14.44 38.49
N GLN A 941 21.83 14.11 39.57
CA GLN A 941 21.28 15.07 40.53
C GLN A 941 22.34 16.04 41.09
N ALA A 942 23.60 15.56 41.26
CA ALA A 942 24.73 16.37 41.70
C ALA A 942 25.01 17.61 40.79
N ILE A 943 24.58 17.62 39.56
CA ILE A 943 24.81 18.74 38.64
C ILE A 943 23.88 19.91 38.98
N LYS A 944 22.61 19.63 39.39
CA LYS A 944 21.69 20.69 39.85
C LYS A 944 22.17 21.41 41.10
N ASP A 945 23.01 20.75 41.92
CA ASP A 945 23.61 21.36 43.11
C ASP A 945 24.87 22.16 42.82
N PHE A 946 25.46 21.97 41.61
CA PHE A 946 26.72 22.62 41.21
C PHE A 946 26.52 23.93 40.42
N TYR A 947 25.39 24.05 39.65
CA TYR A 947 25.10 25.25 38.87
C TYR A 947 23.81 25.92 39.34
N GLU A 948 23.72 27.22 39.17
CA GLU A 948 22.45 27.94 39.25
C GLU A 948 21.57 27.61 38.05
N ASN A 949 20.24 27.58 38.23
CA ASN A 949 19.30 27.21 37.17
C ASN A 949 19.46 28.07 35.90
N GLU A 950 19.76 29.35 36.05
CA GLU A 950 19.98 30.29 34.93
C GLU A 950 21.20 29.91 34.09
N GLU A 951 22.26 29.42 34.73
CA GLU A 951 23.47 28.94 34.03
C GLU A 951 23.20 27.66 33.25
N LEU A 952 22.47 26.71 33.82
CA LEU A 952 22.07 25.48 33.16
C LEU A 952 21.15 25.74 31.96
N ILE A 953 20.23 26.68 32.08
CA ILE A 953 19.38 27.13 30.98
C ILE A 953 20.20 27.75 29.84
N ALA A 954 21.19 28.57 30.18
CA ALA A 954 22.08 29.18 29.19
C ALA A 954 22.95 28.14 28.45
N ILE A 955 23.52 27.16 29.20
CA ILE A 955 24.29 26.04 28.63
C ILE A 955 23.39 25.22 27.69
N THR A 956 22.17 24.95 28.11
CA THR A 956 21.19 24.17 27.32
C THR A 956 20.86 24.84 26.00
N LYS A 957 20.56 26.14 26.02
CA LYS A 957 20.26 26.93 24.80
C LYS A 957 21.46 26.98 23.85
N GLU A 958 22.68 27.24 24.39
CA GLU A 958 23.89 27.22 23.58
C GLU A 958 24.18 25.84 22.98
N LEU A 959 23.91 24.76 23.72
CA LEU A 959 24.01 23.39 23.24
C LEU A 959 23.02 23.12 22.10
N ALA A 960 21.74 23.43 22.29
CA ALA A 960 20.71 23.25 21.28
C ALA A 960 21.03 24.01 19.98
N ASP A 961 21.47 25.25 20.10
CA ASP A 961 21.87 26.08 18.95
C ASP A 961 23.13 25.55 18.25
N THR A 962 24.11 25.08 19.00
CA THR A 962 25.33 24.49 18.44
C THR A 962 25.01 23.21 17.67
N LEU A 963 24.13 22.35 18.19
CA LEU A 963 23.68 21.12 17.56
C LEU A 963 22.85 21.42 16.31
N ARG A 964 21.93 22.38 16.33
CA ARG A 964 21.16 22.83 15.16
C ARG A 964 22.05 23.26 14.00
N LYS A 965 23.08 24.05 14.27
CA LYS A 965 24.01 24.61 13.25
C LYS A 965 24.94 23.57 12.65
N ASN A 966 25.26 22.49 13.36
CA ASN A 966 26.26 21.48 12.94
C ASN A 966 25.63 20.15 12.53
N LYS A 967 24.33 20.03 12.61
CA LYS A 967 23.57 18.82 12.22
C LYS A 967 23.54 18.71 10.69
N THR A 968 24.08 17.61 10.13
CA THR A 968 23.94 17.23 8.72
C THR A 968 22.88 16.16 8.58
N ILE A 969 22.24 16.05 7.41
CA ILE A 969 21.12 15.13 7.16
C ILE A 969 21.46 13.66 7.47
N ASP A 970 22.73 13.28 7.29
CA ASP A 970 23.23 11.90 7.43
C ASP A 970 24.16 11.67 8.65
N TRP A 971 24.18 12.62 9.59
CA TRP A 971 25.12 12.55 10.72
C TRP A 971 24.98 11.28 11.59
N GLN A 972 23.76 10.74 11.72
CA GLN A 972 23.51 9.52 12.49
C GLN A 972 24.13 8.27 11.86
N ARG A 973 24.30 8.24 10.55
CA ARG A 973 24.79 7.09 9.77
C ARG A 973 26.30 7.09 9.56
N LYS A 974 26.91 8.28 9.62
CA LYS A 974 28.38 8.45 9.43
C LYS A 974 29.11 8.54 10.76
N GLU A 975 29.97 7.55 11.03
CA GLU A 975 30.79 7.49 12.27
C GLU A 975 31.63 8.76 12.45
N SER A 976 32.16 9.34 11.38
CA SER A 976 32.91 10.58 11.40
C SER A 976 32.07 11.80 11.84
N ALA A 977 30.81 11.87 11.40
CA ALA A 977 29.89 12.93 11.79
C ALA A 977 29.43 12.76 13.25
N ARG A 978 29.15 11.53 13.69
CA ARG A 978 28.86 11.21 15.11
C ARG A 978 30.04 11.57 16.01
N ALA A 979 31.28 11.26 15.60
CA ALA A 979 32.50 11.64 16.33
C ALA A 979 32.66 13.17 16.42
N LYS A 980 32.36 13.91 15.34
CA LYS A 980 32.35 15.37 15.32
C LYS A 980 31.32 15.93 16.30
N MET A 981 30.11 15.39 16.32
CA MET A 981 29.06 15.81 17.25
C MET A 981 29.45 15.56 18.72
N ARG A 982 30.00 14.37 19.02
CA ARG A 982 30.53 14.07 20.37
C ARG A 982 31.64 15.03 20.79
N THR A 983 32.50 15.42 19.86
CA THR A 983 33.59 16.38 20.13
C THR A 983 33.04 17.77 20.39
N LEU A 984 32.03 18.23 19.64
CA LEU A 984 31.37 19.50 19.85
C LEU A 984 30.70 19.58 21.22
N ILE A 985 29.94 18.53 21.59
CA ILE A 985 29.29 18.43 22.91
C ILE A 985 30.36 18.47 24.03
N LYS A 986 31.41 17.68 23.93
CA LYS A 986 32.52 17.68 24.90
C LYS A 986 33.21 19.04 25.02
N HIS A 987 33.41 19.76 23.91
CA HIS A 987 34.03 21.05 23.88
C HIS A 987 33.17 22.12 24.58
N LEU A 988 31.85 22.09 24.32
CA LEU A 988 30.90 22.99 24.95
C LEU A 988 30.80 22.74 26.46
N LEU A 989 30.66 21.48 26.87
CA LEU A 989 30.63 21.13 28.29
C LEU A 989 31.90 21.53 29.02
N LYS A 990 33.09 21.34 28.40
CA LYS A 990 34.39 21.81 28.96
C LYS A 990 34.47 23.34 29.04
N LYS A 991 33.97 24.07 28.04
CA LYS A 991 33.90 25.53 28.03
C LYS A 991 33.16 26.06 29.25
N HIS A 992 32.08 25.39 29.61
CA HIS A 992 31.26 25.75 30.77
C HIS A 992 31.66 25.00 32.06
N LYS A 993 32.85 24.43 32.11
CA LYS A 993 33.42 23.74 33.32
C LYS A 993 32.54 22.62 33.87
N TYR A 994 31.81 21.91 33.02
CA TYR A 994 30.97 20.78 33.43
C TYR A 994 31.77 19.73 34.15
N PRO A 995 31.31 19.16 35.29
CA PRO A 995 32.08 18.25 36.12
C PRO A 995 32.56 17.00 35.35
N PRO A 996 33.83 16.61 35.49
CA PRO A 996 34.41 15.49 34.71
C PRO A 996 33.74 14.16 35.02
N GLU A 997 33.27 13.96 36.26
CA GLU A 997 32.67 12.70 36.75
C GLU A 997 31.33 12.37 36.04
N GLY A 998 30.55 13.36 35.64
CA GLY A 998 29.27 13.21 34.89
C GLY A 998 29.40 13.41 33.37
N MET A 999 30.58 13.83 32.88
CA MET A 999 30.70 14.29 31.49
C MET A 999 30.47 13.18 30.46
N ALA A 1000 30.91 11.95 30.73
CA ALA A 1000 30.76 10.83 29.81
C ALA A 1000 29.29 10.44 29.62
N ASP A 1001 28.56 10.36 30.74
CA ASP A 1001 27.12 10.04 30.76
C ASP A 1001 26.30 11.15 30.14
N ALA A 1002 26.62 12.43 30.45
CA ALA A 1002 25.95 13.56 29.83
C ALA A 1002 26.16 13.60 28.30
N VAL A 1003 27.37 13.38 27.83
CA VAL A 1003 27.66 13.31 26.38
C VAL A 1003 26.87 12.16 25.71
N GLN A 1004 26.81 11.00 26.35
CA GLN A 1004 26.08 9.86 25.80
C GLN A 1004 24.57 10.13 25.80
N THR A 1005 24.00 10.66 26.88
CA THR A 1005 22.58 10.97 26.99
C THR A 1005 22.16 12.08 26.03
N VAL A 1006 22.99 13.13 25.87
CA VAL A 1006 22.79 14.21 24.89
C VAL A 1006 22.85 13.66 23.45
N MET A 1007 23.77 12.74 23.15
CA MET A 1007 23.85 12.10 21.83
C MET A 1007 22.58 11.29 21.53
N THR A 1008 22.10 10.48 22.48
CA THR A 1008 20.86 9.72 22.33
C THR A 1008 19.66 10.65 22.16
N GLN A 1009 19.59 11.75 22.94
CA GLN A 1009 18.55 12.77 22.80
C GLN A 1009 18.62 13.48 21.44
N CYS A 1010 19.81 13.70 20.91
CA CYS A 1010 20.05 14.30 19.60
C CYS A 1010 19.61 13.37 18.46
N GLU A 1011 19.78 12.07 18.62
CA GLU A 1011 19.27 11.04 17.70
C GLU A 1011 17.75 11.10 17.64
N LEU A 1012 17.05 11.07 18.78
CA LEU A 1012 15.60 11.23 18.87
C LEU A 1012 15.10 12.56 18.29
N TRP A 1013 15.80 13.64 18.59
CA TRP A 1013 15.44 14.96 18.07
C TRP A 1013 15.57 15.02 16.53
N THR A 1014 16.57 14.33 15.96
CA THR A 1014 16.75 14.27 14.52
C THR A 1014 15.66 13.44 13.84
N ASP A 1015 15.29 12.32 14.44
CA ASP A 1015 14.22 11.48 13.93
C ASP A 1015 12.86 12.21 13.92
N ASN A 1016 12.60 13.05 14.94
CA ASN A 1016 11.36 13.84 15.02
C ASN A 1016 11.34 15.06 14.07
N VAL A 1017 12.49 15.64 13.70
CA VAL A 1017 12.57 16.80 12.78
C VAL A 1017 12.55 16.36 11.31
N MET A 1018 12.86 15.11 10.98
CA MET A 1018 12.68 14.56 9.65
C MET A 1018 11.20 14.19 9.37
N GLU A 1019 10.34 14.21 10.38
CA GLU A 1019 8.90 13.94 10.27
C GLU A 1019 8.05 15.23 10.14
N ILE A 1020 8.66 16.43 10.02
CA ILE A 1020 7.94 17.70 9.79
C ILE A 1020 8.09 18.14 8.34
#